data_2ee245e71a866a3c40476b8c429cfd67
#
_entry.id   2ee245e71a866a3c40476b8c429cfd67
#
_cell.length_a   1.000
_cell.length_b   1.000
_cell.length_c   1.000
_cell.angle_alpha   90.00
_cell.angle_beta   90.00
_cell.angle_gamma   90.00
#
_symmetry.space_group_name_H-M   'P 1'
#
loop_
_entity.id
_entity.type
_entity.pdbx_description
1 polymer ?
#
loop_
_entity_poly.entity_id
_entity_poly.type
_entity_poly.pdbx_seq_one_letter_code
_entity_poly.pdbx_strand_id
1 'polypeptide(L)'
;ESEVLADDDLLDTWQSWLVGLSVSSIRAFRHTASVVALWTIGALSAQLEQVRESYDVAVKQRDAEARRTSSSSISNRTRLAHTAHKMEQLDTQRDTFDAHLDDLVTQVFGPRSRDFDAAIRLDCMEQLGQWLIVYPTQYMQTFYYKHLGAALSDPDASVRACALRGVHGVLRAAHAAQLAPFVEEHKARMMDMALYDTDMHVRGTAFAVLASANEHDMLEHDDRSALAVHIYDREPRIRHAAAAFLLRLLEPPDDVERIRALVARLSEYDAQLPAEPDTTASLAVLEPGLGRISIALEALWDQDESLHAFKPYVQVLMRDDMSLSSEEESAAVEMLAAATRLVSGDEEGHAWDDASLCLVEALPLLLAKYSADAPRLADLLAVVPHMRLEVYHETRNMEAFESLWDDVCAHFMRHVHPVLLQRAARAIQLLATAPMAAHTTTSRLATLKESVLSLLQDTLYQRQVDTTVFSEDDVHNLQASLARLYTLLKAMDASALLDDDEPLWQHMLALAMRGRLQYDQEKTFVHYALSSLALYLLWRTKRAIDDDTELVSRRDEVLQMIHMFLERGSHVQATVLHVALILHTLFFTVRDDLRILCPEEIQTRCATQFSTELQTLVPLYRAQGKSIALLDTDMHISMLASAYVAALRVGALGVQHAAAILTYYGHFHSDFDRMCHEAVEVMRDDAMHSDRAWAVCETILEALKGSMQLYFQYKDTEPRLVSLARQLANATMIRGPGFSVVRAIDANAMVTLHVATVQQFVQYVRDGGHEGHEAKLFKALVHLVGTLHPSDALKIHATMQQRLAAAHVEPEQGNKAWDPYFAYEKRLLNVAAKDAHLLHTAQPS
;
A
#
# COMPACT_ATOMS: atom_id res chain seq x y z
N GLU A 1 37.36 -29.41 -16.71
CA GLU A 1 36.92 -28.94 -15.36
C GLU A 1 37.08 -30.02 -14.30
N SER A 2 36.84 -31.28 -14.58
CA SER A 2 36.96 -32.37 -13.63
C SER A 2 38.40 -32.72 -13.20
N GLU A 3 39.41 -32.41 -14.02
CA GLU A 3 40.82 -32.71 -13.67
C GLU A 3 41.39 -31.77 -12.65
N VAL A 4 40.89 -30.53 -12.54
CA VAL A 4 41.32 -29.53 -11.54
C VAL A 4 40.80 -29.88 -10.14
N LEU A 5 39.58 -30.45 -10.04
CA LEU A 5 39.00 -30.91 -8.77
C LEU A 5 39.54 -32.27 -8.30
N ALA A 6 40.31 -32.97 -9.13
CA ALA A 6 40.98 -34.21 -8.78
C ALA A 6 42.41 -33.98 -8.23
N ASP A 7 42.86 -32.73 -8.13
CA ASP A 7 44.17 -32.38 -7.53
C ASP A 7 43.99 -32.10 -6.06
N ASP A 8 44.26 -33.09 -5.24
CA ASP A 8 44.11 -33.01 -3.74
C ASP A 8 44.99 -31.90 -3.14
N ASP A 9 46.20 -31.66 -3.63
CA ASP A 9 47.08 -30.59 -3.16
C ASP A 9 46.47 -29.19 -3.38
N LEU A 10 45.77 -29.02 -4.49
CA LEU A 10 45.06 -27.77 -4.79
C LEU A 10 43.86 -27.55 -3.89
N LEU A 11 43.04 -28.59 -3.68
CA LEU A 11 41.88 -28.52 -2.81
C LEU A 11 42.28 -28.26 -1.36
N ASP A 12 43.33 -28.95 -0.84
CA ASP A 12 43.86 -28.74 0.49
C ASP A 12 44.36 -27.30 0.70
N THR A 13 45.10 -26.76 -0.28
CA THR A 13 45.58 -25.37 -0.22
C THR A 13 44.42 -24.39 -0.24
N TRP A 14 43.44 -24.56 -1.14
CA TRP A 14 42.25 -23.75 -1.26
C TRP A 14 41.42 -23.73 0.02
N GLN A 15 41.14 -24.90 0.58
CA GLN A 15 40.41 -25.06 1.82
C GLN A 15 41.13 -24.39 3.01
N SER A 16 42.46 -24.58 3.14
CA SER A 16 43.24 -23.91 4.19
C SER A 16 43.12 -22.37 4.13
N TRP A 17 43.13 -21.79 2.92
CA TRP A 17 42.95 -20.34 2.75
C TRP A 17 41.53 -19.90 3.11
N LEU A 18 40.51 -20.63 2.70
CA LEU A 18 39.11 -20.29 3.01
C LEU A 18 38.87 -20.38 4.52
N VAL A 19 39.32 -21.41 5.18
CA VAL A 19 39.23 -21.55 6.64
C VAL A 19 39.97 -20.43 7.35
N GLY A 20 41.24 -20.15 7.00
CA GLY A 20 42.03 -19.09 7.59
C GLY A 20 41.43 -17.68 7.41
N LEU A 21 40.92 -17.36 6.22
CA LEU A 21 40.30 -16.04 5.96
C LEU A 21 38.91 -15.93 6.58
N SER A 22 38.16 -17.01 6.72
CA SER A 22 36.83 -17.03 7.32
C SER A 22 36.83 -16.65 8.81
N VAL A 23 37.95 -16.78 9.51
CA VAL A 23 38.11 -16.39 10.93
C VAL A 23 38.72 -14.98 11.09
N SER A 24 38.96 -14.26 9.99
CA SER A 24 39.57 -12.93 10.01
C SER A 24 38.75 -11.93 10.83
N SER A 25 39.42 -11.09 11.61
CA SER A 25 38.79 -9.94 12.29
C SER A 25 38.29 -8.88 11.31
N ILE A 26 38.84 -8.81 10.09
CA ILE A 26 38.45 -7.89 9.05
C ILE A 26 37.19 -8.45 8.37
N ARG A 27 36.06 -7.72 8.52
CA ARG A 27 34.74 -8.13 8.00
C ARG A 27 34.77 -8.53 6.52
N ALA A 28 35.41 -7.73 5.67
CA ALA A 28 35.43 -7.97 4.24
C ALA A 28 36.08 -9.32 3.89
N PHE A 29 37.22 -9.67 4.50
CA PHE A 29 37.87 -10.96 4.29
C PHE A 29 37.04 -12.10 4.84
N ARG A 30 36.52 -11.97 6.07
CA ARG A 30 35.68 -13.00 6.67
C ARG A 30 34.44 -13.28 5.84
N HIS A 31 33.72 -12.24 5.38
CA HIS A 31 32.51 -12.37 4.59
C HIS A 31 32.80 -13.01 3.23
N THR A 32 33.78 -12.47 2.48
CA THR A 32 34.14 -13.03 1.16
C THR A 32 34.57 -14.50 1.26
N ALA A 33 35.43 -14.84 2.22
CA ALA A 33 35.85 -16.22 2.41
C ALA A 33 34.71 -17.15 2.78
N SER A 34 33.77 -16.68 3.64
CA SER A 34 32.58 -17.45 4.00
C SER A 34 31.69 -17.72 2.78
N VAL A 35 31.39 -16.69 1.97
CA VAL A 35 30.59 -16.86 0.75
C VAL A 35 31.24 -17.84 -0.22
N VAL A 36 32.55 -17.69 -0.47
CA VAL A 36 33.29 -18.59 -1.37
C VAL A 36 33.30 -20.01 -0.83
N ALA A 37 33.48 -20.22 0.47
CA ALA A 37 33.45 -21.56 1.09
C ALA A 37 32.06 -22.19 0.97
N LEU A 38 30.98 -21.43 1.18
CA LEU A 38 29.60 -21.92 0.99
C LEU A 38 29.33 -22.36 -0.45
N TRP A 39 29.81 -21.61 -1.44
CA TRP A 39 29.73 -22.01 -2.86
C TRP A 39 30.59 -23.23 -3.17
N THR A 40 31.77 -23.33 -2.53
CA THR A 40 32.64 -24.51 -2.66
C THR A 40 31.95 -25.77 -2.12
N ILE A 41 31.28 -25.65 -0.96
CA ILE A 41 30.46 -26.75 -0.37
C ILE A 41 29.39 -27.20 -1.37
N GLY A 42 28.65 -26.25 -1.97
CA GLY A 42 27.65 -26.57 -2.99
C GLY A 42 28.23 -27.26 -4.23
N ALA A 43 29.40 -26.84 -4.71
CA ALA A 43 30.09 -27.44 -5.84
C ALA A 43 30.60 -28.87 -5.52
N LEU A 44 31.17 -29.08 -4.34
CA LEU A 44 31.58 -30.42 -3.87
C LEU A 44 30.37 -31.35 -3.74
N SER A 45 29.25 -30.88 -3.20
CA SER A 45 28.01 -31.64 -3.11
C SER A 45 27.49 -32.09 -4.49
N ALA A 46 27.56 -31.18 -5.50
CA ALA A 46 27.19 -31.51 -6.87
C ALA A 46 28.09 -32.61 -7.46
N GLN A 47 29.40 -32.52 -7.23
CA GLN A 47 30.33 -33.54 -7.68
C GLN A 47 30.12 -34.89 -6.97
N LEU A 48 29.85 -34.84 -5.68
CA LEU A 48 29.56 -36.04 -4.89
C LEU A 48 28.32 -36.76 -5.39
N GLU A 49 27.26 -36.04 -5.76
CA GLU A 49 26.06 -36.65 -6.36
C GLU A 49 26.34 -37.29 -7.72
N GLN A 50 27.13 -36.64 -8.58
CA GLN A 50 27.57 -37.22 -9.84
C GLN A 50 28.42 -38.50 -9.68
N VAL A 51 29.31 -38.51 -8.66
CA VAL A 51 30.10 -39.70 -8.31
C VAL A 51 29.19 -40.84 -7.84
N ARG A 52 28.18 -40.52 -6.98
CA ARG A 52 27.21 -41.52 -6.49
C ARG A 52 26.37 -42.10 -7.64
N GLU A 53 25.86 -41.29 -8.54
CA GLU A 53 25.14 -41.76 -9.73
C GLU A 53 26.05 -42.66 -10.60
N SER A 54 27.29 -42.24 -10.81
CA SER A 54 28.28 -43.01 -11.59
C SER A 54 28.62 -44.34 -10.94
N TYR A 55 28.69 -44.35 -9.60
CA TYR A 55 28.90 -45.57 -8.84
C TYR A 55 27.71 -46.53 -8.93
N ASP A 56 26.49 -46.03 -8.80
CA ASP A 56 25.25 -46.82 -8.98
C ASP A 56 25.13 -47.45 -10.34
N VAL A 57 25.50 -46.70 -11.41
CA VAL A 57 25.58 -47.22 -12.74
C VAL A 57 26.62 -48.33 -12.87
N ALA A 58 27.81 -48.15 -12.25
CA ALA A 58 28.86 -49.15 -12.26
C ALA A 58 28.46 -50.43 -11.51
N VAL A 59 27.75 -50.32 -10.37
CA VAL A 59 27.16 -51.44 -9.63
C VAL A 59 26.20 -52.23 -10.51
N LYS A 60 25.22 -51.52 -11.18
CA LYS A 60 24.28 -52.17 -12.10
C LYS A 60 24.96 -52.86 -13.24
N GLN A 61 26.02 -52.26 -13.80
CA GLN A 61 26.83 -52.88 -14.88
C GLN A 61 27.55 -54.14 -14.36
N ARG A 62 28.23 -54.08 -13.19
CA ARG A 62 28.88 -55.22 -12.58
C ARG A 62 27.91 -56.37 -12.36
N ASP A 63 26.73 -56.09 -11.81
CA ASP A 63 25.71 -57.11 -11.52
C ASP A 63 25.12 -57.73 -12.78
N ALA A 64 24.96 -56.94 -13.85
CA ALA A 64 24.53 -57.43 -15.13
C ALA A 64 25.61 -58.31 -15.81
N GLU A 65 26.89 -57.99 -15.70
CA GLU A 65 28.02 -58.75 -16.16
C GLU A 65 28.23 -60.04 -15.38
N ALA A 66 28.09 -59.97 -14.02
CA ALA A 66 28.11 -61.12 -13.17
C ALA A 66 27.04 -62.18 -13.48
N ARG A 67 25.81 -61.71 -13.79
CA ARG A 67 24.71 -62.62 -14.26
C ARG A 67 25.00 -63.30 -15.59
N ARG A 68 25.80 -62.71 -16.48
CA ARG A 68 26.19 -63.26 -17.77
C ARG A 68 27.37 -64.24 -17.68
N THR A 69 28.01 -64.39 -16.54
CA THR A 69 29.22 -65.11 -16.29
C THR A 69 29.03 -66.64 -16.23
N SER A 70 27.90 -67.19 -16.65
CA SER A 70 27.72 -68.64 -16.81
C SER A 70 28.52 -69.25 -17.98
N SER A 71 29.23 -68.44 -18.81
CA SER A 71 30.21 -68.81 -19.82
C SER A 71 31.59 -68.26 -19.49
N SER A 72 32.58 -69.09 -19.29
CA SER A 72 33.97 -68.82 -18.89
C SER A 72 34.81 -68.10 -19.95
N SER A 73 34.41 -66.98 -20.45
CA SER A 73 35.16 -66.22 -21.42
C SER A 73 36.17 -65.26 -20.73
N ILE A 74 37.42 -65.20 -21.19
CA ILE A 74 38.49 -64.32 -20.72
C ILE A 74 38.05 -62.85 -20.81
N SER A 75 37.28 -62.48 -21.84
CA SER A 75 36.74 -61.12 -22.08
C SER A 75 35.82 -60.67 -20.96
N ASN A 76 35.01 -61.54 -20.35
CA ASN A 76 34.09 -61.17 -19.27
C ASN A 76 34.85 -60.94 -17.94
N ARG A 77 35.92 -61.68 -17.66
CA ARG A 77 36.78 -61.40 -16.50
C ARG A 77 37.50 -60.06 -16.58
N THR A 78 37.99 -59.72 -17.77
CA THR A 78 38.64 -58.42 -17.99
C THR A 78 37.65 -57.26 -17.81
N ARG A 79 36.38 -57.37 -18.28
CA ARG A 79 35.35 -56.39 -18.07
C ARG A 79 34.94 -56.23 -16.60
N LEU A 80 34.75 -57.34 -15.90
CA LEU A 80 34.48 -57.34 -14.48
C LEU A 80 35.63 -56.71 -13.67
N ALA A 81 36.88 -56.98 -14.01
CA ALA A 81 38.03 -56.35 -13.38
C ALA A 81 38.09 -54.83 -13.65
N HIS A 82 37.73 -54.38 -14.87
CA HIS A 82 37.69 -52.99 -15.24
C HIS A 82 36.54 -52.25 -14.48
N THR A 83 35.36 -52.85 -14.38
CA THR A 83 34.22 -52.27 -13.65
C THR A 83 34.54 -52.21 -12.16
N ALA A 84 35.21 -53.24 -11.57
CA ALA A 84 35.63 -53.24 -10.19
C ALA A 84 36.65 -52.12 -9.92
N HIS A 85 37.65 -51.93 -10.78
CA HIS A 85 38.63 -50.84 -10.67
C HIS A 85 38.00 -49.47 -10.79
N LYS A 86 37.02 -49.29 -11.71
CA LYS A 86 36.25 -48.06 -11.83
C LYS A 86 35.46 -47.78 -10.53
N MET A 87 34.85 -48.77 -9.92
CA MET A 87 34.15 -48.63 -8.64
C MET A 87 35.09 -48.21 -7.52
N GLU A 88 36.28 -48.79 -7.42
CA GLU A 88 37.30 -48.43 -6.46
C GLU A 88 37.79 -46.98 -6.64
N GLN A 89 37.95 -46.53 -7.86
CA GLN A 89 38.30 -45.11 -8.17
C GLN A 89 37.17 -44.17 -7.73
N LEU A 90 35.91 -44.50 -8.04
CA LEU A 90 34.77 -43.69 -7.68
C LEU A 90 34.55 -43.63 -6.15
N ASP A 91 34.87 -44.77 -5.46
CA ASP A 91 34.79 -44.84 -3.99
C ASP A 91 35.86 -43.96 -3.35
N THR A 92 37.10 -43.99 -3.85
CA THR A 92 38.19 -43.10 -3.39
C THR A 92 37.84 -41.63 -3.65
N GLN A 93 37.31 -41.27 -4.80
CA GLN A 93 36.87 -39.90 -5.08
C GLN A 93 35.74 -39.46 -4.17
N ARG A 94 34.76 -40.34 -3.90
CA ARG A 94 33.69 -40.05 -2.96
C ARG A 94 34.25 -39.72 -1.57
N ASP A 95 35.15 -40.60 -1.05
CA ASP A 95 35.73 -40.43 0.30
C ASP A 95 36.58 -39.16 0.41
N THR A 96 37.29 -38.76 -0.67
CA THR A 96 38.03 -37.49 -0.73
C THR A 96 37.07 -36.29 -0.69
N PHE A 97 36.01 -36.27 -1.53
CA PHE A 97 35.06 -35.18 -1.54
C PHE A 97 34.25 -35.08 -0.24
N ASP A 98 33.85 -36.21 0.34
CA ASP A 98 33.17 -36.23 1.64
C ASP A 98 34.08 -35.65 2.75
N ALA A 99 35.38 -35.95 2.76
CA ALA A 99 36.32 -35.40 3.75
C ALA A 99 36.46 -33.87 3.62
N HIS A 100 36.68 -33.34 2.43
CA HIS A 100 36.77 -31.89 2.21
C HIS A 100 35.45 -31.16 2.55
N LEU A 101 34.32 -31.79 2.26
CA LEU A 101 33.02 -31.24 2.54
C LEU A 101 32.77 -31.19 4.05
N ASP A 102 33.05 -32.27 4.78
CA ASP A 102 32.91 -32.31 6.24
C ASP A 102 33.80 -31.29 6.95
N ASP A 103 35.01 -31.10 6.46
CA ASP A 103 35.92 -30.08 6.97
C ASP A 103 35.41 -28.66 6.76
N LEU A 104 34.97 -28.31 5.54
CA LEU A 104 34.43 -26.98 5.27
C LEU A 104 33.12 -26.72 6.05
N VAL A 105 32.26 -27.72 6.16
CA VAL A 105 31.02 -27.59 6.93
C VAL A 105 31.35 -27.38 8.42
N THR A 106 32.30 -28.15 8.96
CA THR A 106 32.65 -28.07 10.38
C THR A 106 33.44 -26.81 10.72
N GLN A 107 34.39 -26.41 9.87
CA GLN A 107 35.29 -25.28 10.16
C GLN A 107 34.79 -23.95 9.70
N VAL A 108 33.91 -23.87 8.66
CA VAL A 108 33.38 -22.61 8.13
C VAL A 108 31.89 -22.51 8.37
N PHE A 109 31.05 -23.38 7.80
CA PHE A 109 29.59 -23.24 7.89
C PHE A 109 29.12 -23.22 9.36
N GLY A 110 29.52 -24.17 10.17
CA GLY A 110 29.12 -24.29 11.58
C GLY A 110 29.40 -23.03 12.41
N PRO A 111 30.61 -22.47 12.41
CA PRO A 111 30.94 -21.23 13.09
C PRO A 111 30.28 -19.98 12.44
N ARG A 112 30.24 -19.90 11.11
CA ARG A 112 29.71 -18.70 10.39
C ARG A 112 28.20 -18.61 10.43
N SER A 113 27.49 -19.71 10.54
CA SER A 113 26.03 -19.70 10.78
C SER A 113 25.63 -18.99 12.09
N ARG A 114 26.62 -18.78 12.99
CA ARG A 114 26.49 -18.06 14.28
C ARG A 114 27.36 -16.80 14.32
N ASP A 115 27.77 -16.26 13.19
CA ASP A 115 28.59 -15.04 13.13
C ASP A 115 27.84 -13.85 13.76
N PHE A 116 28.58 -12.90 14.32
CA PHE A 116 27.97 -11.69 14.85
C PHE A 116 27.39 -10.77 13.74
N ASP A 117 27.88 -10.92 12.49
CA ASP A 117 27.38 -10.19 11.33
C ASP A 117 26.15 -10.91 10.73
N ALA A 118 25.01 -10.22 10.69
CA ALA A 118 23.76 -10.77 10.18
C ALA A 118 23.84 -11.17 8.68
N ALA A 119 24.62 -10.44 7.88
CA ALA A 119 24.76 -10.74 6.46
C ALA A 119 25.45 -12.11 6.23
N ILE A 120 26.47 -12.44 7.04
CA ILE A 120 27.14 -13.74 6.96
C ILE A 120 26.19 -14.87 7.39
N ARG A 121 25.40 -14.66 8.47
CA ARG A 121 24.39 -15.64 8.89
C ARG A 121 23.31 -15.84 7.83
N LEU A 122 22.89 -14.75 7.17
CA LEU A 122 21.92 -14.79 6.06
C LEU A 122 22.43 -15.66 4.93
N ASP A 123 23.67 -15.44 4.44
CA ASP A 123 24.27 -16.21 3.36
C ASP A 123 24.37 -17.70 3.73
N CYS A 124 24.71 -18.03 4.99
CA CYS A 124 24.73 -19.42 5.47
C CYS A 124 23.34 -20.06 5.40
N MET A 125 22.28 -19.35 5.79
CA MET A 125 20.92 -19.89 5.77
C MET A 125 20.37 -20.01 4.37
N GLU A 126 20.72 -19.09 3.47
CA GLU A 126 20.34 -19.15 2.07
C GLU A 126 20.92 -20.37 1.37
N GLN A 127 22.21 -20.62 1.58
CA GLN A 127 22.87 -21.79 1.00
C GLN A 127 22.36 -23.10 1.64
N LEU A 128 22.14 -23.12 2.94
CA LEU A 128 21.57 -24.30 3.63
C LEU A 128 20.18 -24.63 3.06
N GLY A 129 19.33 -23.63 2.85
CA GLY A 129 18.01 -23.82 2.23
C GLY A 129 18.09 -24.44 0.85
N GLN A 130 19.06 -24.01 0.03
CA GLN A 130 19.31 -24.58 -1.31
C GLN A 130 19.83 -26.02 -1.22
N TRP A 131 20.77 -26.30 -0.32
CA TRP A 131 21.32 -27.67 -0.16
C TRP A 131 20.26 -28.67 0.31
N LEU A 132 19.36 -28.26 1.22
CA LEU A 132 18.25 -29.11 1.67
C LEU A 132 17.30 -29.49 0.53
N ILE A 133 17.10 -28.61 -0.44
CA ILE A 133 16.22 -28.86 -1.59
C ILE A 133 16.93 -29.72 -2.63
N VAL A 134 18.17 -29.39 -2.94
CA VAL A 134 18.90 -29.99 -4.08
C VAL A 134 19.56 -31.34 -3.68
N TYR A 135 20.07 -31.45 -2.46
CA TYR A 135 20.81 -32.62 -1.98
C TYR A 135 20.19 -33.20 -0.68
N PRO A 136 18.91 -33.61 -0.69
CA PRO A 136 18.20 -34.01 0.53
C PRO A 136 18.85 -35.18 1.26
N THR A 137 19.37 -36.16 0.55
CA THR A 137 20.03 -37.33 1.12
C THR A 137 21.23 -36.97 2.02
N GLN A 138 21.89 -35.86 1.73
CA GLN A 138 23.07 -35.40 2.46
C GLN A 138 22.74 -34.40 3.57
N TYR A 139 21.83 -33.49 3.33
CA TYR A 139 21.58 -32.36 4.23
C TYR A 139 20.35 -32.47 5.13
N MET A 140 19.42 -33.40 4.87
CA MET A 140 18.30 -33.67 5.76
C MET A 140 18.69 -34.48 6.97
N GLN A 141 19.57 -33.92 7.81
CA GLN A 141 20.12 -34.55 9.00
C GLN A 141 20.02 -33.62 10.21
N THR A 142 20.01 -34.20 11.42
CA THR A 142 19.88 -33.48 12.70
C THR A 142 20.90 -32.35 12.86
N PHE A 143 22.08 -32.47 12.32
CA PHE A 143 23.11 -31.41 12.40
C PHE A 143 22.63 -30.12 11.72
N TYR A 144 22.16 -30.21 10.49
CA TYR A 144 21.68 -29.05 9.71
C TYR A 144 20.37 -28.50 10.25
N TYR A 145 19.48 -29.36 10.73
CA TYR A 145 18.23 -28.96 11.39
C TYR A 145 18.45 -28.10 12.63
N LYS A 146 19.51 -28.38 13.45
CA LYS A 146 19.87 -27.53 14.58
C LYS A 146 20.25 -26.09 14.16
N HIS A 147 20.97 -25.93 13.04
CA HIS A 147 21.32 -24.62 12.54
C HIS A 147 20.10 -23.87 11.97
N LEU A 148 19.25 -24.59 11.24
CA LEU A 148 18.02 -24.06 10.69
C LEU A 148 17.04 -23.63 11.79
N GLY A 149 16.84 -24.48 12.82
CA GLY A 149 15.99 -24.20 13.98
C GLY A 149 16.50 -23.02 14.81
N ALA A 150 17.83 -22.92 15.02
CA ALA A 150 18.40 -21.76 15.70
C ALA A 150 18.17 -20.45 14.94
N ALA A 151 18.21 -20.47 13.61
CA ALA A 151 17.98 -19.31 12.75
C ALA A 151 16.52 -18.79 12.80
N LEU A 152 15.55 -19.65 13.16
CA LEU A 152 14.15 -19.20 13.40
C LEU A 152 14.02 -18.26 14.61
N SER A 153 15.03 -18.21 15.46
CA SER A 153 15.08 -17.33 16.64
C SER A 153 16.17 -16.26 16.52
N ASP A 154 16.68 -16.00 15.32
CA ASP A 154 17.71 -14.99 15.09
C ASP A 154 17.19 -13.57 15.40
N PRO A 155 18.00 -12.68 15.98
CA PRO A 155 17.63 -11.29 16.23
C PRO A 155 17.33 -10.52 14.94
N ASP A 156 17.97 -10.88 13.82
CA ASP A 156 17.76 -10.22 12.52
C ASP A 156 16.56 -10.84 11.74
N ALA A 157 15.62 -10.00 11.32
CA ALA A 157 14.43 -10.42 10.60
C ALA A 157 14.74 -11.07 9.25
N SER A 158 15.79 -10.61 8.55
CA SER A 158 16.19 -11.16 7.26
C SER A 158 16.67 -12.60 7.37
N VAL A 159 17.40 -12.92 8.45
CA VAL A 159 17.87 -14.28 8.74
C VAL A 159 16.69 -15.20 9.08
N ARG A 160 15.74 -14.74 9.92
CA ARG A 160 14.52 -15.49 10.24
C ARG A 160 13.70 -15.79 9.00
N ALA A 161 13.46 -14.78 8.16
CA ALA A 161 12.71 -14.94 6.90
C ALA A 161 13.42 -15.91 5.94
N CYS A 162 14.76 -15.87 5.89
CA CYS A 162 15.54 -16.78 5.05
C CYS A 162 15.44 -18.23 5.51
N ALA A 163 15.53 -18.49 6.82
CA ALA A 163 15.34 -19.83 7.39
C ALA A 163 13.95 -20.38 7.07
N LEU A 164 12.89 -19.55 7.22
CA LEU A 164 11.53 -19.93 6.84
C LEU A 164 11.39 -20.23 5.35
N ARG A 165 12.03 -19.46 4.46
CA ARG A 165 12.04 -19.75 3.02
C ARG A 165 12.70 -21.09 2.70
N GLY A 166 13.77 -21.43 3.41
CA GLY A 166 14.41 -22.76 3.30
C GLY A 166 13.43 -23.87 3.66
N VAL A 167 12.74 -23.76 4.81
CA VAL A 167 11.69 -24.71 5.24
C VAL A 167 10.57 -24.80 4.20
N HIS A 168 10.06 -23.67 3.73
CA HIS A 168 9.00 -23.60 2.70
C HIS A 168 9.42 -24.31 1.40
N GLY A 169 10.66 -24.07 0.93
CA GLY A 169 11.17 -24.70 -0.27
C GLY A 169 11.23 -26.23 -0.17
N VAL A 170 11.62 -26.75 0.99
CA VAL A 170 11.64 -28.21 1.24
C VAL A 170 10.24 -28.79 1.31
N LEU A 171 9.29 -28.12 1.98
CA LEU A 171 7.89 -28.58 2.07
C LEU A 171 7.22 -28.66 0.68
N ARG A 172 7.60 -27.80 -0.24
CA ARG A 172 7.12 -27.82 -1.63
C ARG A 172 7.86 -28.80 -2.54
N ALA A 173 8.97 -29.38 -2.07
CA ALA A 173 9.73 -30.37 -2.82
C ALA A 173 9.20 -31.78 -2.58
N ALA A 174 9.66 -32.73 -3.41
CA ALA A 174 9.26 -34.14 -3.32
C ALA A 174 9.62 -34.83 -1.97
N HIS A 175 10.39 -34.16 -1.12
CA HIS A 175 10.93 -34.71 0.13
C HIS A 175 10.28 -34.13 1.40
N ALA A 176 9.14 -33.49 1.29
CA ALA A 176 8.42 -32.85 2.41
C ALA A 176 8.23 -33.77 3.62
N ALA A 177 7.91 -35.05 3.41
CA ALA A 177 7.74 -36.04 4.50
C ALA A 177 8.98 -36.22 5.37
N GLN A 178 10.19 -36.00 4.85
CA GLN A 178 11.43 -36.12 5.61
C GLN A 178 11.64 -34.96 6.58
N LEU A 179 10.97 -33.83 6.34
CA LEU A 179 11.03 -32.64 7.20
C LEU A 179 10.02 -32.68 8.37
N ALA A 180 9.09 -33.64 8.38
CA ALA A 180 8.06 -33.71 9.41
C ALA A 180 8.60 -33.68 10.86
N PRO A 181 9.69 -34.37 11.23
CA PRO A 181 10.26 -34.27 12.56
C PRO A 181 10.74 -32.88 12.93
N PHE A 182 11.30 -32.12 11.97
CA PHE A 182 11.73 -30.75 12.17
C PHE A 182 10.53 -29.82 12.37
N VAL A 183 9.49 -30.00 11.56
CA VAL A 183 8.25 -29.20 11.68
C VAL A 183 7.62 -29.42 13.05
N GLU A 184 7.51 -30.67 13.49
CA GLU A 184 6.93 -31.01 14.81
C GLU A 184 7.72 -30.38 15.96
N GLU A 185 9.06 -30.42 15.91
CA GLU A 185 9.95 -29.84 16.94
C GLU A 185 9.83 -28.31 16.98
N HIS A 186 9.69 -27.65 15.81
CA HIS A 186 9.71 -26.19 15.70
C HIS A 186 8.34 -25.54 15.39
N LYS A 187 7.26 -26.33 15.34
CA LYS A 187 5.89 -25.88 15.05
C LYS A 187 5.48 -24.69 15.91
N ALA A 188 5.63 -24.81 17.23
CA ALA A 188 5.27 -23.77 18.17
C ALA A 188 6.01 -22.44 17.87
N ARG A 189 7.31 -22.52 17.52
CA ARG A 189 8.09 -21.33 17.18
C ARG A 189 7.61 -20.71 15.86
N MET A 190 7.31 -21.50 14.84
CA MET A 190 6.77 -21.00 13.57
C MET A 190 5.38 -20.39 13.75
N MET A 191 4.54 -20.93 14.64
CA MET A 191 3.27 -20.35 15.05
C MET A 191 3.48 -18.98 15.71
N ASP A 192 4.39 -18.86 16.67
CA ASP A 192 4.73 -17.60 17.31
C ASP A 192 5.21 -16.54 16.29
N MET A 193 6.02 -16.94 15.32
CA MET A 193 6.50 -16.05 14.27
C MET A 193 5.35 -15.58 13.35
N ALA A 194 4.42 -16.46 13.02
CA ALA A 194 3.25 -16.12 12.22
C ALA A 194 2.35 -15.10 12.94
N LEU A 195 2.10 -15.31 14.23
CA LEU A 195 1.14 -14.53 15.00
C LEU A 195 1.74 -13.22 15.55
N TYR A 196 3.02 -13.23 15.97
CA TYR A 196 3.57 -12.17 16.82
C TYR A 196 4.89 -11.55 16.35
N ASP A 197 5.48 -11.99 15.24
CA ASP A 197 6.74 -11.38 14.80
C ASP A 197 6.52 -9.89 14.45
N THR A 198 7.48 -9.06 14.81
CA THR A 198 7.43 -7.61 14.56
C THR A 198 7.59 -7.25 13.08
N ASP A 199 8.22 -8.13 12.31
CA ASP A 199 8.45 -7.93 10.87
C ASP A 199 7.36 -8.62 10.04
N MET A 200 6.65 -7.82 9.22
CA MET A 200 5.55 -8.31 8.39
C MET A 200 5.98 -9.33 7.33
N HIS A 201 7.21 -9.22 6.83
CA HIS A 201 7.73 -10.18 5.85
C HIS A 201 7.99 -11.54 6.50
N VAL A 202 8.50 -11.55 7.74
CA VAL A 202 8.67 -12.79 8.54
C VAL A 202 7.31 -13.42 8.80
N ARG A 203 6.32 -12.64 9.27
CA ARG A 203 4.94 -13.12 9.48
C ARG A 203 4.37 -13.79 8.23
N GLY A 204 4.37 -13.08 7.08
CA GLY A 204 3.83 -13.61 5.83
C GLY A 204 4.56 -14.88 5.37
N THR A 205 5.89 -14.95 5.54
CA THR A 205 6.66 -16.15 5.20
C THR A 205 6.34 -17.33 6.14
N ALA A 206 6.14 -17.07 7.45
CA ALA A 206 5.74 -18.10 8.41
C ALA A 206 4.34 -18.65 8.09
N PHE A 207 3.38 -17.78 7.73
CA PHE A 207 2.07 -18.22 7.25
C PHE A 207 2.17 -19.11 6.01
N ALA A 208 3.04 -18.77 5.05
CA ALA A 208 3.25 -19.59 3.84
C ALA A 208 3.84 -20.96 4.17
N VAL A 209 4.81 -21.03 5.11
CA VAL A 209 5.38 -22.29 5.60
C VAL A 209 4.30 -23.17 6.24
N LEU A 210 3.50 -22.57 7.14
CA LEU A 210 2.44 -23.31 7.84
C LEU A 210 1.33 -23.75 6.90
N ALA A 211 1.00 -22.96 5.86
CA ALA A 211 0.08 -23.36 4.81
C ALA A 211 0.57 -24.59 4.05
N SER A 212 1.87 -24.62 3.67
CA SER A 212 2.46 -25.80 3.04
C SER A 212 2.53 -27.01 4.00
N ALA A 213 2.80 -26.80 5.29
CA ALA A 213 2.73 -27.86 6.29
C ALA A 213 1.30 -28.42 6.45
N ASN A 214 0.29 -27.56 6.32
CA ASN A 214 -1.12 -27.95 6.33
C ASN A 214 -1.52 -28.82 5.14
N GLU A 215 -0.95 -28.61 3.95
CA GLU A 215 -1.15 -29.47 2.78
C GLU A 215 -0.68 -30.92 3.04
N HIS A 216 0.32 -31.07 3.91
CA HIS A 216 0.89 -32.36 4.31
C HIS A 216 0.30 -32.93 5.62
N ASP A 217 -0.80 -32.38 6.12
CA ASP A 217 -1.48 -32.77 7.37
C ASP A 217 -0.57 -32.73 8.63
N MET A 218 0.40 -31.80 8.67
CA MET A 218 1.30 -31.63 9.80
C MET A 218 0.76 -30.69 10.90
N LEU A 219 -0.45 -30.11 10.74
CA LEU A 219 -1.08 -29.21 11.71
C LEU A 219 -2.31 -29.84 12.35
N GLU A 220 -2.52 -29.54 13.62
CA GLU A 220 -3.69 -29.96 14.38
C GLU A 220 -4.87 -29.02 14.15
N HIS A 221 -6.07 -29.40 14.62
CA HIS A 221 -7.30 -28.60 14.49
C HIS A 221 -7.14 -27.23 15.18
N ASP A 222 -6.56 -27.19 16.38
CA ASP A 222 -6.39 -25.97 17.17
C ASP A 222 -5.39 -25.01 16.50
N ASP A 223 -4.31 -25.56 15.91
CA ASP A 223 -3.33 -24.77 15.13
C ASP A 223 -4.02 -24.09 13.94
N ARG A 224 -4.83 -24.85 13.19
CA ARG A 224 -5.61 -24.32 12.04
C ARG A 224 -6.58 -23.24 12.47
N SER A 225 -7.28 -23.43 13.58
CA SER A 225 -8.24 -22.45 14.11
C SER A 225 -7.57 -21.14 14.49
N ALA A 226 -6.40 -21.20 15.15
CA ALA A 226 -5.65 -20.01 15.54
C ALA A 226 -5.14 -19.21 14.31
N LEU A 227 -4.78 -19.90 13.23
CA LEU A 227 -4.28 -19.26 12.01
C LEU A 227 -5.43 -18.75 11.11
N ALA A 228 -6.57 -19.42 11.08
CA ALA A 228 -7.72 -19.08 10.22
C ALA A 228 -8.34 -17.72 10.60
N VAL A 229 -8.28 -17.29 11.86
CA VAL A 229 -8.76 -15.96 12.31
C VAL A 229 -8.09 -14.81 11.54
N HIS A 230 -6.85 -15.02 11.06
CA HIS A 230 -6.10 -14.02 10.30
C HIS A 230 -6.57 -13.85 8.84
N ILE A 231 -7.71 -14.43 8.47
CA ILE A 231 -8.35 -14.19 7.15
C ILE A 231 -8.71 -12.71 6.94
N TYR A 232 -8.78 -11.93 8.01
CA TYR A 232 -9.01 -10.48 7.99
C TYR A 232 -7.71 -9.65 8.11
N ASP A 233 -6.53 -10.28 8.04
CA ASP A 233 -5.26 -9.55 8.14
C ASP A 233 -5.11 -8.56 6.97
N ARG A 234 -4.42 -7.43 7.21
CA ARG A 234 -4.17 -6.41 6.19
C ARG A 234 -3.30 -6.89 5.03
N GLU A 235 -2.38 -7.80 5.32
CA GLU A 235 -1.45 -8.35 4.32
C GLU A 235 -2.13 -9.44 3.48
N PRO A 236 -2.29 -9.25 2.14
CA PRO A 236 -2.96 -10.21 1.26
C PRO A 236 -2.37 -11.63 1.32
N ARG A 237 -1.05 -11.75 1.49
CA ARG A 237 -0.37 -13.05 1.59
C ARG A 237 -0.79 -13.83 2.84
N ILE A 238 -1.00 -13.12 3.95
CA ILE A 238 -1.46 -13.73 5.21
C ILE A 238 -2.91 -14.18 5.05
N ARG A 239 -3.78 -13.34 4.47
CA ARG A 239 -5.18 -13.70 4.19
C ARG A 239 -5.30 -14.94 3.31
N HIS A 240 -4.53 -14.98 2.22
CA HIS A 240 -4.55 -16.13 1.31
C HIS A 240 -4.08 -17.43 2.00
N ALA A 241 -3.05 -17.37 2.86
CA ALA A 241 -2.63 -18.52 3.65
C ALA A 241 -3.69 -18.91 4.71
N ALA A 242 -4.30 -17.92 5.39
CA ALA A 242 -5.36 -18.16 6.37
C ALA A 242 -6.59 -18.82 5.74
N ALA A 243 -6.93 -18.49 4.50
CA ALA A 243 -8.02 -19.13 3.75
C ALA A 243 -7.81 -20.63 3.62
N ALA A 244 -6.60 -21.10 3.33
CA ALA A 244 -6.29 -22.53 3.26
C ALA A 244 -6.54 -23.28 4.58
N PHE A 245 -6.28 -22.64 5.73
CA PHE A 245 -6.59 -23.22 7.03
C PHE A 245 -8.10 -23.27 7.28
N LEU A 246 -8.82 -22.20 6.95
CA LEU A 246 -10.27 -22.13 7.11
C LEU A 246 -10.95 -23.20 6.26
N LEU A 247 -10.58 -23.38 5.00
CA LEU A 247 -11.16 -24.39 4.13
C LEU A 247 -10.95 -25.82 4.63
N ARG A 248 -9.83 -26.12 5.26
CA ARG A 248 -9.55 -27.42 5.90
C ARG A 248 -10.35 -27.65 7.19
N LEU A 249 -10.83 -26.59 7.83
CA LEU A 249 -11.72 -26.68 9.00
C LEU A 249 -13.18 -26.96 8.59
N LEU A 250 -13.53 -26.70 7.33
CA LEU A 250 -14.87 -26.86 6.78
C LEU A 250 -14.93 -28.14 5.96
N GLU A 251 -15.67 -29.15 6.46
CA GLU A 251 -15.95 -30.41 5.75
C GLU A 251 -17.46 -30.65 5.64
N PRO A 252 -18.23 -29.75 5.02
CA PRO A 252 -19.67 -29.88 4.92
C PRO A 252 -20.07 -30.89 3.83
N PRO A 253 -21.27 -31.51 3.95
CA PRO A 253 -21.76 -32.55 3.04
C PRO A 253 -22.19 -32.00 1.67
N ASP A 254 -22.57 -30.72 1.59
CA ASP A 254 -23.04 -30.09 0.36
C ASP A 254 -22.65 -28.60 0.31
N ASP A 255 -22.88 -27.97 -0.85
CA ASP A 255 -22.48 -26.58 -1.08
C ASP A 255 -23.30 -25.56 -0.24
N VAL A 256 -24.57 -25.88 0.07
CA VAL A 256 -25.41 -24.98 0.88
C VAL A 256 -24.94 -24.96 2.32
N GLU A 257 -24.65 -26.13 2.91
CA GLU A 257 -24.08 -26.23 4.24
C GLU A 257 -22.65 -25.66 4.28
N ARG A 258 -21.89 -25.75 3.17
CA ARG A 258 -20.58 -25.11 3.05
C ARG A 258 -20.68 -23.61 3.17
N ILE A 259 -21.55 -22.97 2.39
CA ILE A 259 -21.78 -21.51 2.46
C ILE A 259 -22.27 -21.12 3.85
N ARG A 260 -23.20 -21.87 4.43
CA ARG A 260 -23.71 -21.61 5.79
C ARG A 260 -22.61 -21.70 6.85
N ALA A 261 -21.80 -22.77 6.81
CA ALA A 261 -20.70 -22.95 7.75
C ALA A 261 -19.63 -21.85 7.60
N LEU A 262 -19.37 -21.44 6.35
CA LEU A 262 -18.45 -20.34 6.06
C LEU A 262 -18.97 -19.01 6.61
N VAL A 263 -20.25 -18.68 6.39
CA VAL A 263 -20.91 -17.50 6.95
C VAL A 263 -20.81 -17.47 8.47
N ALA A 264 -21.14 -18.59 9.13
CA ALA A 264 -21.07 -18.69 10.59
C ALA A 264 -19.63 -18.48 11.11
N ARG A 265 -18.62 -19.09 10.48
CA ARG A 265 -17.22 -18.93 10.87
C ARG A 265 -16.68 -17.51 10.62
N LEU A 266 -17.00 -16.93 9.48
CA LEU A 266 -16.59 -15.57 9.17
C LEU A 266 -17.25 -14.57 10.13
N SER A 267 -18.55 -14.73 10.44
CA SER A 267 -19.24 -13.90 11.43
C SER A 267 -18.64 -14.06 12.83
N GLU A 268 -18.33 -15.28 13.26
CA GLU A 268 -17.67 -15.57 14.54
C GLU A 268 -16.30 -14.87 14.63
N TYR A 269 -15.48 -14.93 13.58
CA TYR A 269 -14.16 -14.30 13.55
C TYR A 269 -14.27 -12.77 13.50
N ASP A 270 -15.25 -12.21 12.80
CA ASP A 270 -15.49 -10.77 12.78
C ASP A 270 -15.87 -10.25 14.17
N ALA A 271 -16.70 -10.98 14.90
CA ALA A 271 -17.11 -10.66 16.27
C ALA A 271 -15.94 -10.69 17.28
N GLN A 272 -14.88 -11.49 17.02
CA GLN A 272 -13.67 -11.53 17.86
C GLN A 272 -12.74 -10.34 17.64
N LEU A 273 -12.86 -9.67 16.50
CA LEU A 273 -12.07 -8.50 16.20
C LEU A 273 -12.64 -7.25 16.94
N PRO A 274 -11.78 -6.29 17.31
CA PRO A 274 -12.28 -5.07 17.93
C PRO A 274 -13.31 -4.40 17.03
N ALA A 275 -14.44 -3.98 17.63
CA ALA A 275 -15.48 -3.24 16.91
C ALA A 275 -14.84 -2.00 16.29
N GLU A 276 -14.94 -1.88 14.98
CA GLU A 276 -14.46 -0.69 14.28
C GLU A 276 -15.44 0.46 14.55
N PRO A 277 -14.97 1.63 15.03
CA PRO A 277 -15.84 2.77 15.11
C PRO A 277 -16.22 3.19 13.68
N ASP A 278 -17.48 3.08 13.31
CA ASP A 278 -18.15 3.59 12.07
C ASP A 278 -17.37 3.58 10.72
N THR A 279 -16.22 2.92 10.68
CA THR A 279 -15.30 2.89 9.54
C THR A 279 -15.80 2.04 8.38
N THR A 280 -16.74 1.13 8.63
CA THR A 280 -17.41 0.37 7.57
C THR A 280 -18.20 1.27 6.63
N ALA A 281 -18.76 2.38 7.14
CA ALA A 281 -19.41 3.37 6.30
C ALA A 281 -18.43 4.05 5.33
N SER A 282 -17.19 4.23 5.72
CA SER A 282 -16.18 4.94 4.92
C SER A 282 -15.46 4.07 3.91
N LEU A 283 -15.18 2.81 4.25
CA LEU A 283 -14.66 1.83 3.27
C LEU A 283 -15.69 1.53 2.19
N ALA A 284 -16.95 1.37 2.59
CA ALA A 284 -18.05 1.17 1.65
C ALA A 284 -18.32 2.39 0.74
N VAL A 285 -17.80 3.57 1.09
CA VAL A 285 -17.88 4.79 0.26
C VAL A 285 -16.80 4.80 -0.84
N LEU A 286 -15.62 4.20 -0.59
CA LEU A 286 -14.52 4.18 -1.59
C LEU A 286 -14.75 3.17 -2.70
N GLU A 287 -15.10 1.93 -2.34
CA GLU A 287 -15.48 0.91 -3.30
C GLU A 287 -16.65 0.10 -2.74
N PRO A 288 -17.79 0.00 -3.47
CA PRO A 288 -18.90 -0.85 -3.06
C PRO A 288 -18.45 -2.31 -2.93
N GLY A 289 -18.59 -2.89 -1.73
CA GLY A 289 -18.25 -4.29 -1.48
C GLY A 289 -16.93 -4.55 -0.75
N LEU A 290 -16.26 -3.51 -0.20
CA LEU A 290 -15.05 -3.68 0.61
C LEU A 290 -15.33 -3.75 2.12
N GLY A 291 -16.32 -4.55 2.55
CA GLY A 291 -16.41 -4.96 3.94
C GLY A 291 -15.37 -6.04 4.29
N ARG A 292 -15.26 -6.40 5.57
CA ARG A 292 -14.34 -7.44 6.03
C ARG A 292 -14.63 -8.79 5.40
N ILE A 293 -15.90 -9.15 5.28
CA ILE A 293 -16.32 -10.41 4.66
C ILE A 293 -15.91 -10.45 3.18
N SER A 294 -16.04 -9.33 2.48
CA SER A 294 -15.60 -9.21 1.08
C SER A 294 -14.12 -9.49 0.90
N ILE A 295 -13.27 -8.95 1.82
CA ILE A 295 -11.83 -9.17 1.80
C ILE A 295 -11.48 -10.64 2.10
N ALA A 296 -12.22 -11.27 3.01
CA ALA A 296 -12.04 -12.68 3.33
C ALA A 296 -12.45 -13.58 2.16
N LEU A 297 -13.59 -13.28 1.52
CA LEU A 297 -14.06 -14.03 0.36
C LEU A 297 -13.08 -13.93 -0.82
N GLU A 298 -12.49 -12.77 -1.06
CA GLU A 298 -11.46 -12.59 -2.09
C GLU A 298 -10.25 -13.53 -1.88
N ALA A 299 -9.84 -13.74 -0.63
CA ALA A 299 -8.77 -14.68 -0.31
C ALA A 299 -9.16 -16.16 -0.47
N LEU A 300 -10.44 -16.48 -0.36
CA LEU A 300 -11.00 -17.84 -0.53
C LEU A 300 -11.31 -18.17 -1.99
N TRP A 301 -11.61 -17.16 -2.82
CA TRP A 301 -12.19 -17.29 -4.15
C TRP A 301 -11.41 -18.21 -5.08
N ASP A 302 -10.09 -18.04 -5.14
CA ASP A 302 -9.21 -18.83 -6.00
C ASP A 302 -8.93 -20.26 -5.47
N GLN A 303 -9.31 -20.54 -4.21
CA GLN A 303 -8.99 -21.79 -3.54
C GLN A 303 -10.16 -22.77 -3.47
N ASP A 304 -11.39 -22.30 -3.68
CA ASP A 304 -12.60 -23.13 -3.61
C ASP A 304 -13.58 -22.80 -4.74
N GLU A 305 -13.59 -23.63 -5.78
CA GLU A 305 -14.49 -23.47 -6.94
C GLU A 305 -15.98 -23.56 -6.56
N SER A 306 -16.34 -24.17 -5.42
CA SER A 306 -17.74 -24.24 -4.96
C SER A 306 -18.34 -22.87 -4.64
N LEU A 307 -17.47 -21.86 -4.35
CA LEU A 307 -17.89 -20.49 -4.10
C LEU A 307 -18.38 -19.76 -5.36
N HIS A 308 -18.10 -20.30 -6.54
CA HIS A 308 -18.57 -19.73 -7.82
C HIS A 308 -20.02 -20.05 -8.13
N ALA A 309 -20.67 -20.93 -7.36
CA ALA A 309 -22.06 -21.29 -7.52
C ALA A 309 -22.99 -20.36 -6.72
N PHE A 310 -23.91 -19.65 -7.38
CA PHE A 310 -24.75 -18.62 -6.73
C PHE A 310 -26.01 -19.15 -6.05
N LYS A 311 -26.56 -20.29 -6.51
CA LYS A 311 -27.75 -20.90 -5.91
C LYS A 311 -27.63 -21.17 -4.40
N PRO A 312 -26.48 -21.68 -3.88
CA PRO A 312 -26.32 -21.90 -2.45
C PRO A 312 -26.42 -20.59 -1.63
N TYR A 313 -25.84 -19.46 -2.09
CA TYR A 313 -25.96 -18.18 -1.38
C TYR A 313 -27.42 -17.73 -1.24
N VAL A 314 -28.17 -17.80 -2.35
CA VAL A 314 -29.58 -17.42 -2.36
C VAL A 314 -30.39 -18.36 -1.48
N GLN A 315 -30.10 -19.66 -1.50
CA GLN A 315 -30.81 -20.65 -0.67
C GLN A 315 -30.57 -20.42 0.82
N VAL A 316 -29.35 -20.07 1.23
CA VAL A 316 -29.02 -19.73 2.62
C VAL A 316 -29.79 -18.49 3.09
N LEU A 317 -29.97 -17.49 2.22
CA LEU A 317 -30.67 -16.24 2.54
C LEU A 317 -32.22 -16.38 2.50
N MET A 318 -32.75 -17.29 1.69
CA MET A 318 -34.21 -17.38 1.44
C MET A 318 -34.91 -18.50 2.23
N ARG A 319 -34.19 -19.49 2.79
CA ARG A 319 -34.79 -20.59 3.53
C ARG A 319 -35.10 -20.19 4.97
N ASP A 320 -36.36 -20.28 5.36
CA ASP A 320 -36.84 -20.00 6.72
C ASP A 320 -36.42 -21.08 7.75
N ASP A 321 -36.07 -22.29 7.30
CA ASP A 321 -35.58 -23.39 8.14
C ASP A 321 -34.11 -23.22 8.60
N MET A 322 -33.36 -22.34 7.96
CA MET A 322 -32.00 -21.95 8.36
C MET A 322 -32.08 -20.74 9.27
N SER A 323 -32.13 -20.95 10.58
CA SER A 323 -32.10 -19.87 11.55
C SER A 323 -30.71 -19.26 11.63
N LEU A 324 -30.44 -18.24 10.79
CA LEU A 324 -29.24 -17.39 10.87
C LEU A 324 -29.43 -16.35 11.96
N SER A 325 -28.37 -16.00 12.68
CA SER A 325 -28.36 -14.81 13.53
C SER A 325 -28.37 -13.53 12.68
N SER A 326 -28.64 -12.39 13.31
CA SER A 326 -28.62 -11.10 12.59
C SER A 326 -27.26 -10.79 11.98
N GLU A 327 -26.19 -11.13 12.68
CA GLU A 327 -24.82 -10.97 12.22
C GLU A 327 -24.51 -11.91 11.03
N GLU A 328 -24.91 -13.16 11.12
CA GLU A 328 -24.77 -14.13 10.04
C GLU A 328 -25.57 -13.75 8.79
N GLU A 329 -26.79 -13.20 8.95
CA GLU A 329 -27.54 -12.66 7.81
C GLU A 329 -26.80 -11.51 7.12
N SER A 330 -26.22 -10.58 7.91
CA SER A 330 -25.44 -9.46 7.36
C SER A 330 -24.19 -9.98 6.62
N ALA A 331 -23.49 -10.95 7.22
CA ALA A 331 -22.32 -11.58 6.61
C ALA A 331 -22.69 -12.32 5.29
N ALA A 332 -23.84 -13.01 5.26
CA ALA A 332 -24.30 -13.72 4.07
C ALA A 332 -24.68 -12.76 2.93
N VAL A 333 -25.32 -11.62 3.24
CA VAL A 333 -25.66 -10.60 2.24
C VAL A 333 -24.39 -9.93 1.69
N GLU A 334 -23.44 -9.56 2.55
CA GLU A 334 -22.16 -9.01 2.13
C GLU A 334 -21.38 -10.02 1.27
N MET A 335 -21.39 -11.29 1.65
CA MET A 335 -20.74 -12.38 0.91
C MET A 335 -21.34 -12.57 -0.49
N LEU A 336 -22.67 -12.47 -0.63
CA LEU A 336 -23.34 -12.50 -1.94
C LEU A 336 -22.89 -11.30 -2.82
N ALA A 337 -22.86 -10.10 -2.26
CA ALA A 337 -22.42 -8.91 -2.98
C ALA A 337 -20.93 -9.01 -3.40
N ALA A 338 -20.08 -9.52 -2.52
CA ALA A 338 -18.66 -9.75 -2.81
C ALA A 338 -18.46 -10.82 -3.90
N ALA A 339 -19.19 -11.95 -3.83
CA ALA A 339 -19.14 -12.99 -4.84
C ALA A 339 -19.55 -12.47 -6.23
N THR A 340 -20.61 -11.64 -6.29
CA THR A 340 -21.05 -11.03 -7.55
C THR A 340 -19.99 -10.11 -8.15
N ARG A 341 -19.31 -9.33 -7.32
CA ARG A 341 -18.20 -8.49 -7.76
C ARG A 341 -17.03 -9.31 -8.29
N LEU A 342 -16.66 -10.38 -7.61
CA LEU A 342 -15.53 -11.23 -8.01
C LEU A 342 -15.81 -11.94 -9.34
N VAL A 343 -17.00 -12.50 -9.52
CA VAL A 343 -17.37 -13.19 -10.77
C VAL A 343 -17.47 -12.23 -11.97
N SER A 344 -17.84 -10.95 -11.75
CA SER A 344 -17.91 -9.95 -12.82
C SER A 344 -16.54 -9.54 -13.37
N GLY A 345 -15.45 -9.87 -12.69
CA GLY A 345 -14.08 -9.70 -13.15
C GLY A 345 -13.57 -10.80 -14.09
N ASP A 346 -14.31 -11.91 -14.19
CA ASP A 346 -13.98 -13.05 -15.06
C ASP A 346 -14.85 -13.04 -16.33
N GLU A 347 -14.44 -12.25 -17.32
CA GLU A 347 -15.18 -12.05 -18.58
C GLU A 347 -15.20 -13.31 -19.49
N GLU A 348 -14.35 -14.29 -19.25
CA GLU A 348 -14.25 -15.51 -20.08
C GLU A 348 -15.10 -16.69 -19.57
N GLY A 349 -15.66 -16.59 -18.35
CA GLY A 349 -16.37 -17.67 -17.68
C GLY A 349 -17.90 -17.62 -17.82
N HIS A 350 -18.57 -18.79 -17.91
CA HIS A 350 -20.04 -18.91 -17.84
C HIS A 350 -20.59 -18.59 -16.44
N ALA A 351 -19.73 -18.53 -15.41
CA ALA A 351 -20.15 -18.28 -14.03
C ALA A 351 -20.85 -16.92 -13.84
N TRP A 352 -20.47 -15.88 -14.58
CA TRP A 352 -21.10 -14.57 -14.54
C TRP A 352 -22.53 -14.59 -15.11
N ASP A 353 -22.76 -15.35 -16.18
CA ASP A 353 -24.08 -15.53 -16.77
C ASP A 353 -25.03 -16.29 -15.81
N ASP A 354 -24.55 -17.40 -15.24
CA ASP A 354 -25.30 -18.19 -14.27
C ASP A 354 -25.62 -17.40 -12.99
N ALA A 355 -24.67 -16.61 -12.50
CA ALA A 355 -24.85 -15.68 -11.39
C ALA A 355 -25.95 -14.66 -11.69
N SER A 356 -25.86 -14.00 -12.84
CA SER A 356 -26.83 -12.98 -13.26
C SER A 356 -28.24 -13.57 -13.44
N LEU A 357 -28.36 -14.75 -14.03
CA LEU A 357 -29.64 -15.47 -14.15
C LEU A 357 -30.27 -15.79 -12.79
N CYS A 358 -29.45 -16.27 -11.85
CA CYS A 358 -29.93 -16.56 -10.50
C CYS A 358 -30.40 -15.28 -9.76
N LEU A 359 -29.67 -14.17 -9.95
CA LEU A 359 -29.96 -12.88 -9.30
C LEU A 359 -31.17 -12.16 -9.88
N VAL A 360 -31.50 -12.34 -11.16
CA VAL A 360 -32.74 -11.81 -11.78
C VAL A 360 -33.99 -12.27 -11.01
N GLU A 361 -34.02 -13.52 -10.55
CA GLU A 361 -35.13 -14.06 -9.79
C GLU A 361 -35.06 -13.74 -8.29
N ALA A 362 -33.84 -13.76 -7.71
CA ALA A 362 -33.64 -13.67 -6.27
C ALA A 362 -33.62 -12.22 -5.75
N LEU A 363 -33.03 -11.26 -6.50
CA LEU A 363 -32.78 -9.92 -6.03
C LEU A 363 -34.04 -9.15 -5.63
N PRO A 364 -35.17 -9.19 -6.39
CA PRO A 364 -36.41 -8.52 -5.98
C PRO A 364 -36.95 -9.04 -4.65
N LEU A 365 -36.84 -10.35 -4.42
CA LEU A 365 -37.30 -10.97 -3.19
C LEU A 365 -36.41 -10.59 -1.99
N LEU A 366 -35.11 -10.52 -2.20
CA LEU A 366 -34.14 -10.08 -1.17
C LEU A 366 -34.30 -8.59 -0.84
N LEU A 367 -34.49 -7.72 -1.83
CA LEU A 367 -34.77 -6.30 -1.64
C LEU A 367 -36.05 -6.07 -0.83
N ALA A 368 -37.11 -6.85 -1.11
CA ALA A 368 -38.36 -6.82 -0.35
C ALA A 368 -38.16 -7.32 1.09
N LYS A 369 -37.42 -8.43 1.29
CA LYS A 369 -37.16 -9.03 2.61
C LYS A 369 -36.41 -8.01 3.51
N TYR A 370 -35.40 -7.34 3.01
CA TYR A 370 -34.56 -6.41 3.78
C TYR A 370 -34.93 -4.93 3.61
N SER A 371 -36.13 -4.63 3.12
CA SER A 371 -36.57 -3.25 2.78
C SER A 371 -36.51 -2.22 3.92
N ALA A 372 -36.47 -2.64 5.18
CA ALA A 372 -36.36 -1.79 6.34
C ALA A 372 -34.90 -1.69 6.90
N ASP A 373 -34.01 -2.56 6.45
CA ASP A 373 -32.62 -2.67 6.93
C ASP A 373 -31.65 -1.97 5.95
N ALA A 374 -31.32 -0.72 6.24
CA ALA A 374 -30.52 0.10 5.34
C ALA A 374 -29.10 -0.45 5.06
N PRO A 375 -28.33 -0.99 6.01
CA PRO A 375 -27.04 -1.63 5.76
C PRO A 375 -27.13 -2.82 4.79
N ARG A 376 -27.95 -3.82 5.07
CA ARG A 376 -28.13 -5.01 4.20
C ARG A 376 -28.66 -4.63 2.83
N LEU A 377 -29.62 -3.70 2.79
CA LEU A 377 -30.15 -3.17 1.56
C LEU A 377 -29.07 -2.48 0.71
N ALA A 378 -28.15 -1.76 1.35
CA ALA A 378 -27.02 -1.16 0.65
C ALA A 378 -26.13 -2.24 -0.01
N ASP A 379 -25.83 -3.34 0.68
CA ASP A 379 -25.04 -4.44 0.11
C ASP A 379 -25.77 -5.13 -1.07
N LEU A 380 -27.08 -5.34 -0.97
CA LEU A 380 -27.87 -5.85 -2.08
C LEU A 380 -27.88 -4.92 -3.29
N LEU A 381 -27.96 -3.61 -3.06
CA LEU A 381 -27.86 -2.62 -4.15
C LEU A 381 -26.47 -2.57 -4.80
N ALA A 382 -25.43 -2.97 -4.10
CA ALA A 382 -24.08 -3.11 -4.65
C ALA A 382 -23.96 -4.30 -5.63
N VAL A 383 -24.92 -5.24 -5.63
CA VAL A 383 -24.97 -6.35 -6.58
C VAL A 383 -25.29 -5.86 -8.01
N VAL A 384 -26.21 -4.89 -8.14
CA VAL A 384 -26.72 -4.42 -9.44
C VAL A 384 -25.61 -4.00 -10.44
N PRO A 385 -24.57 -3.25 -10.05
CA PRO A 385 -23.47 -2.88 -10.93
C PRO A 385 -22.64 -4.03 -11.49
N HIS A 386 -22.72 -5.19 -10.87
CA HIS A 386 -21.92 -6.37 -11.21
C HIS A 386 -22.73 -7.47 -11.93
N MET A 387 -24.03 -7.23 -12.12
CA MET A 387 -24.88 -8.11 -12.92
C MET A 387 -24.72 -7.83 -14.40
N ARG A 388 -24.85 -8.84 -15.22
CA ARG A 388 -25.01 -8.71 -16.67
C ARG A 388 -26.46 -8.37 -17.01
N LEU A 389 -26.71 -7.07 -17.26
CA LEU A 389 -28.08 -6.58 -17.47
C LEU A 389 -28.71 -7.09 -18.78
N GLU A 390 -27.93 -7.51 -19.78
CA GLU A 390 -28.38 -8.10 -21.05
C GLU A 390 -29.22 -9.35 -20.82
N VAL A 391 -29.05 -10.07 -19.73
CA VAL A 391 -29.81 -11.27 -19.34
C VAL A 391 -31.31 -11.00 -19.29
N TYR A 392 -31.77 -9.81 -18.88
CA TYR A 392 -33.16 -9.41 -18.87
C TYR A 392 -33.78 -9.42 -20.29
N HIS A 393 -33.00 -9.00 -21.27
CA HIS A 393 -33.41 -9.00 -22.66
C HIS A 393 -33.34 -10.43 -23.26
N GLU A 394 -32.27 -11.17 -22.99
CA GLU A 394 -32.07 -12.55 -23.47
C GLU A 394 -33.17 -13.50 -22.97
N THR A 395 -33.58 -13.35 -21.72
CA THR A 395 -34.66 -14.13 -21.10
C THR A 395 -36.05 -13.59 -21.39
N ARG A 396 -36.16 -12.46 -22.10
CA ARG A 396 -37.44 -11.74 -22.41
C ARG A 396 -38.19 -11.31 -21.15
N ASN A 397 -37.48 -11.00 -20.08
CA ASN A 397 -38.03 -10.64 -18.77
C ASN A 397 -37.88 -9.14 -18.48
N MET A 398 -38.35 -8.29 -19.41
CA MET A 398 -38.24 -6.81 -19.27
C MET A 398 -39.14 -6.29 -18.15
N GLU A 399 -40.19 -6.95 -17.75
CA GLU A 399 -41.02 -6.58 -16.59
C GLU A 399 -40.24 -6.67 -15.30
N ALA A 400 -39.38 -7.67 -15.13
CA ALA A 400 -38.49 -7.78 -13.97
C ALA A 400 -37.42 -6.67 -13.96
N PHE A 401 -36.92 -6.26 -15.13
CA PHE A 401 -35.99 -5.09 -15.22
C PHE A 401 -36.69 -3.80 -14.77
N GLU A 402 -37.92 -3.58 -15.19
CA GLU A 402 -38.73 -2.41 -14.81
C GLU A 402 -39.06 -2.43 -13.32
N SER A 403 -39.41 -3.61 -12.77
CA SER A 403 -39.63 -3.77 -11.34
C SER A 403 -38.33 -3.45 -10.51
N LEU A 404 -37.17 -3.96 -10.96
CA LEU A 404 -35.90 -3.65 -10.32
C LEU A 404 -35.62 -2.15 -10.32
N TRP A 405 -35.88 -1.46 -11.44
CA TRP A 405 -35.74 -0.01 -11.50
C TRP A 405 -36.60 0.69 -10.45
N ASP A 406 -37.87 0.32 -10.39
CA ASP A 406 -38.85 0.94 -9.48
C ASP A 406 -38.47 0.67 -8.01
N ASP A 407 -38.01 -0.55 -7.69
CA ASP A 407 -37.53 -0.92 -6.35
C ASP A 407 -36.28 -0.09 -5.95
N VAL A 408 -35.30 0.02 -6.82
CA VAL A 408 -34.08 0.79 -6.56
C VAL A 408 -34.42 2.27 -6.33
N CYS A 409 -35.28 2.86 -7.17
CA CYS A 409 -35.73 4.25 -7.01
C CYS A 409 -36.56 4.45 -5.73
N ALA A 410 -37.45 3.50 -5.38
CA ALA A 410 -38.24 3.57 -4.16
C ALA A 410 -37.35 3.54 -2.91
N HIS A 411 -36.32 2.68 -2.89
CA HIS A 411 -35.36 2.62 -1.79
C HIS A 411 -34.48 3.88 -1.73
N PHE A 412 -34.03 4.44 -2.84
CA PHE A 412 -33.31 5.71 -2.91
C PHE A 412 -34.12 6.86 -2.31
N MET A 413 -35.43 6.91 -2.59
CA MET A 413 -36.31 7.97 -2.07
C MET A 413 -36.72 7.76 -0.61
N ARG A 414 -36.76 6.53 -0.14
CA ARG A 414 -37.22 6.17 1.22
C ARG A 414 -36.14 6.33 2.29
N HIS A 415 -34.91 5.96 1.98
CA HIS A 415 -33.81 5.93 2.94
C HIS A 415 -32.94 7.19 2.89
N VAL A 416 -32.19 7.44 3.98
CA VAL A 416 -31.26 8.58 4.12
C VAL A 416 -29.83 8.11 4.42
N HIS A 417 -29.61 6.81 4.55
CA HIS A 417 -28.31 6.25 4.88
C HIS A 417 -27.31 6.54 3.75
N PRO A 418 -26.13 7.17 4.03
CA PRO A 418 -25.24 7.68 2.98
C PRO A 418 -24.74 6.59 2.02
N VAL A 419 -24.36 5.42 2.54
CA VAL A 419 -23.84 4.30 1.74
C VAL A 419 -24.94 3.75 0.83
N LEU A 420 -26.17 3.60 1.36
CA LEU A 420 -27.32 3.15 0.57
C LEU A 420 -27.60 4.11 -0.58
N LEU A 421 -27.66 5.42 -0.30
CA LEU A 421 -27.90 6.44 -1.33
C LEU A 421 -26.84 6.37 -2.43
N GLN A 422 -25.59 6.22 -2.07
CA GLN A 422 -24.49 6.13 -3.04
C GLN A 422 -24.59 4.88 -3.91
N ARG A 423 -24.86 3.70 -3.31
CA ARG A 423 -25.00 2.45 -4.05
C ARG A 423 -26.26 2.43 -4.91
N ALA A 424 -27.38 2.97 -4.40
CA ALA A 424 -28.59 3.16 -5.19
C ALA A 424 -28.38 4.11 -6.38
N ALA A 425 -27.73 5.24 -6.18
CA ALA A 425 -27.41 6.18 -7.26
C ALA A 425 -26.53 5.54 -8.34
N ARG A 426 -25.55 4.71 -7.92
CA ARG A 426 -24.71 3.94 -8.85
C ARG A 426 -25.52 2.91 -9.63
N ALA A 427 -26.42 2.18 -8.96
CA ALA A 427 -27.33 1.23 -9.61
C ALA A 427 -28.26 1.96 -10.61
N ILE A 428 -28.86 3.10 -10.22
CA ILE A 428 -29.70 3.93 -11.10
C ILE A 428 -28.90 4.40 -12.33
N GLN A 429 -27.66 4.86 -12.15
CA GLN A 429 -26.79 5.26 -13.26
C GLN A 429 -26.61 4.14 -14.28
N LEU A 430 -26.32 2.93 -13.83
CA LEU A 430 -26.11 1.79 -14.71
C LEU A 430 -27.41 1.33 -15.41
N LEU A 431 -28.48 1.23 -14.65
CA LEU A 431 -29.79 0.91 -15.23
C LEU A 431 -30.21 1.97 -16.26
N ALA A 432 -29.93 3.26 -16.03
CA ALA A 432 -30.22 4.36 -16.94
C ALA A 432 -29.41 4.30 -18.24
N THR A 433 -28.19 3.75 -18.18
CA THR A 433 -27.30 3.62 -19.36
C THR A 433 -27.52 2.30 -20.12
N ALA A 434 -28.38 1.40 -19.64
CA ALA A 434 -28.64 0.12 -20.27
C ALA A 434 -29.26 0.29 -21.68
N PRO A 435 -28.60 -0.19 -22.77
CA PRO A 435 -29.02 0.10 -24.14
C PRO A 435 -30.40 -0.44 -24.48
N MET A 436 -30.80 -1.57 -23.85
CA MET A 436 -32.05 -2.29 -24.13
C MET A 436 -33.32 -1.60 -23.67
N ALA A 437 -33.21 -0.60 -22.79
CA ALA A 437 -34.35 0.07 -22.16
C ALA A 437 -34.28 1.59 -22.26
N ALA A 438 -33.50 2.16 -23.20
CA ALA A 438 -33.15 3.59 -23.26
C ALA A 438 -34.36 4.54 -23.25
N HIS A 439 -35.48 4.21 -23.89
CA HIS A 439 -36.66 5.07 -23.90
C HIS A 439 -37.43 5.10 -22.57
N THR A 440 -37.62 3.94 -21.96
CA THR A 440 -38.34 3.81 -20.69
C THR A 440 -37.54 4.36 -19.54
N THR A 441 -36.23 4.09 -19.51
CA THR A 441 -35.32 4.57 -18.46
C THR A 441 -35.14 6.09 -18.47
N THR A 442 -35.11 6.73 -19.63
CA THR A 442 -35.00 8.19 -19.73
C THR A 442 -36.20 8.90 -19.07
N SER A 443 -37.46 8.44 -19.38
CA SER A 443 -38.67 9.00 -18.77
C SER A 443 -38.70 8.76 -17.25
N ARG A 444 -38.37 7.54 -16.80
CA ARG A 444 -38.33 7.19 -15.37
C ARG A 444 -37.25 7.98 -14.61
N LEU A 445 -36.10 8.19 -15.24
CA LEU A 445 -35.04 9.02 -14.67
C LEU A 445 -35.48 10.48 -14.52
N ALA A 446 -36.20 11.04 -15.50
CA ALA A 446 -36.77 12.37 -15.38
C ALA A 446 -37.74 12.48 -14.19
N THR A 447 -38.64 11.50 -14.04
CA THR A 447 -39.58 11.44 -12.90
C THR A 447 -38.85 11.36 -11.56
N LEU A 448 -37.79 10.56 -11.46
CA LEU A 448 -36.98 10.49 -10.24
C LEU A 448 -36.33 11.86 -9.92
N LYS A 449 -35.74 12.49 -10.93
CA LYS A 449 -35.13 13.81 -10.81
C LYS A 449 -36.16 14.86 -10.36
N GLU A 450 -37.34 14.88 -10.93
CA GLU A 450 -38.42 15.75 -10.49
C GLU A 450 -38.86 15.48 -9.06
N SER A 451 -38.94 14.21 -8.64
CA SER A 451 -39.29 13.85 -7.27
C SER A 451 -38.25 14.33 -6.23
N VAL A 452 -36.96 14.24 -6.55
CA VAL A 452 -35.89 14.78 -5.68
C VAL A 452 -35.98 16.30 -5.61
N LEU A 453 -36.24 16.96 -6.72
CA LEU A 453 -36.39 18.41 -6.79
C LEU A 453 -37.58 18.90 -5.96
N SER A 454 -38.76 18.25 -6.13
CA SER A 454 -39.97 18.57 -5.39
C SER A 454 -39.77 18.50 -3.87
N LEU A 455 -39.10 17.48 -3.37
CA LEU A 455 -38.78 17.35 -1.93
C LEU A 455 -37.96 18.54 -1.43
N LEU A 456 -37.01 19.00 -2.21
CA LEU A 456 -36.16 20.15 -1.83
C LEU A 456 -36.96 21.46 -1.89
N GLN A 457 -37.73 21.66 -2.96
CA GLN A 457 -38.60 22.83 -3.11
C GLN A 457 -39.67 22.92 -2.01
N ASP A 458 -40.33 21.83 -1.65
CA ASP A 458 -41.31 21.75 -0.56
C ASP A 458 -40.72 22.19 0.78
N THR A 459 -39.50 21.79 1.06
CA THR A 459 -38.78 22.15 2.29
C THR A 459 -38.42 23.64 2.30
N LEU A 460 -38.09 24.20 1.14
CA LEU A 460 -37.68 25.61 1.00
C LEU A 460 -38.81 26.57 0.71
N TYR A 461 -40.02 26.04 0.44
CA TYR A 461 -41.16 26.86 0.00
C TYR A 461 -41.47 27.99 0.99
N GLN A 462 -41.57 29.20 0.48
CA GLN A 462 -41.86 30.44 1.24
C GLN A 462 -40.89 30.78 2.37
N ARG A 463 -39.71 30.19 2.46
CA ARG A 463 -38.70 30.45 3.49
C ARG A 463 -37.65 31.45 3.01
N GLN A 464 -37.35 32.44 3.85
CA GLN A 464 -36.17 33.29 3.64
C GLN A 464 -34.97 32.58 4.27
N VAL A 465 -34.21 31.81 3.48
CA VAL A 465 -33.12 30.93 3.91
C VAL A 465 -32.07 31.68 4.72
N ASP A 466 -31.77 32.91 4.38
CA ASP A 466 -30.74 33.73 5.05
C ASP A 466 -31.07 34.11 6.51
N THR A 467 -32.33 34.28 6.83
CA THR A 467 -32.76 34.80 8.15
C THR A 467 -33.50 33.78 9.02
N THR A 468 -33.91 32.66 8.45
CA THR A 468 -34.72 31.65 9.13
C THR A 468 -33.82 30.82 10.07
N VAL A 469 -34.25 30.63 11.31
CA VAL A 469 -33.71 29.61 12.23
C VAL A 469 -34.42 28.28 11.90
N PHE A 470 -33.70 27.29 11.43
CA PHE A 470 -34.27 25.99 11.10
C PHE A 470 -34.51 25.17 12.38
N SER A 471 -35.67 24.48 12.40
CA SER A 471 -35.93 23.47 13.43
C SER A 471 -35.09 22.20 13.14
N GLU A 472 -35.00 21.31 14.14
CA GLU A 472 -34.30 20.02 13.97
C GLU A 472 -34.89 19.19 12.82
N ASP A 473 -36.21 19.20 12.68
CA ASP A 473 -36.93 18.52 11.57
C ASP A 473 -36.57 19.15 10.20
N ASP A 474 -36.51 20.50 10.15
CA ASP A 474 -36.11 21.19 8.91
C ASP A 474 -34.66 20.86 8.52
N VAL A 475 -33.75 20.84 9.49
CA VAL A 475 -32.35 20.47 9.27
C VAL A 475 -32.26 19.04 8.76
N HIS A 476 -33.01 18.11 9.36
CA HIS A 476 -33.02 16.71 8.94
C HIS A 476 -33.61 16.55 7.50
N ASN A 477 -34.69 17.22 7.20
CA ASN A 477 -35.31 17.19 5.85
C ASN A 477 -34.38 17.80 4.78
N LEU A 478 -33.70 18.92 5.09
CA LEU A 478 -32.71 19.52 4.22
C LEU A 478 -31.50 18.59 4.01
N GLN A 479 -30.99 17.98 5.06
CA GLN A 479 -29.91 17.01 4.94
C GLN A 479 -30.30 15.84 4.05
N ALA A 480 -31.49 15.28 4.24
CA ALA A 480 -32.01 14.17 3.46
C ALA A 480 -32.18 14.53 1.96
N SER A 481 -32.78 15.68 1.66
CA SER A 481 -33.03 16.11 0.28
C SER A 481 -31.72 16.47 -0.43
N LEU A 482 -30.83 17.21 0.24
CA LEU A 482 -29.53 17.58 -0.32
C LEU A 482 -28.58 16.38 -0.47
N ALA A 483 -28.63 15.40 0.44
CA ALA A 483 -27.87 14.15 0.30
C ALA A 483 -28.26 13.39 -0.97
N ARG A 484 -29.57 13.33 -1.30
CA ARG A 484 -30.06 12.72 -2.55
C ARG A 484 -29.58 13.49 -3.79
N LEU A 485 -29.73 14.82 -3.79
CA LEU A 485 -29.25 15.66 -4.89
C LEU A 485 -27.74 15.51 -5.08
N TYR A 486 -26.97 15.58 -4.00
CA TYR A 486 -25.51 15.40 -4.02
C TYR A 486 -25.10 14.05 -4.58
N THR A 487 -25.74 12.95 -4.14
CA THR A 487 -25.41 11.61 -4.61
C THR A 487 -25.77 11.39 -6.08
N LEU A 488 -26.86 11.95 -6.55
CA LEU A 488 -27.20 11.93 -7.98
C LEU A 488 -26.18 12.71 -8.82
N LEU A 489 -25.84 13.94 -8.41
CA LEU A 489 -24.83 14.75 -9.11
C LEU A 489 -23.45 14.09 -9.10
N LYS A 490 -23.12 13.34 -8.06
CA LYS A 490 -21.87 12.57 -7.96
C LYS A 490 -21.86 11.38 -8.92
N ALA A 491 -22.99 10.70 -9.08
CA ALA A 491 -23.10 9.53 -9.93
C ALA A 491 -23.30 9.86 -11.41
N MET A 492 -24.11 10.88 -11.73
CA MET A 492 -24.51 11.20 -13.11
C MET A 492 -24.74 12.69 -13.33
N ASP A 493 -24.82 13.08 -14.60
CA ASP A 493 -25.22 14.45 -14.97
C ASP A 493 -26.70 14.71 -14.63
N ALA A 494 -26.89 15.45 -13.55
CA ALA A 494 -28.18 15.94 -13.11
C ALA A 494 -28.22 17.49 -13.06
N SER A 495 -27.29 18.16 -13.75
CA SER A 495 -27.17 19.64 -13.74
C SER A 495 -28.42 20.35 -14.25
N ALA A 496 -29.17 19.73 -15.17
CA ALA A 496 -30.44 20.30 -15.66
C ALA A 496 -31.46 20.61 -14.54
N LEU A 497 -31.39 19.91 -13.39
CA LEU A 497 -32.25 20.24 -12.25
C LEU A 497 -32.05 21.62 -11.66
N LEU A 498 -30.86 22.19 -11.81
CA LEU A 498 -30.50 23.52 -11.34
C LEU A 498 -30.50 24.56 -12.46
N ASP A 499 -30.48 24.09 -13.74
CA ASP A 499 -30.54 25.01 -14.91
C ASP A 499 -31.92 25.63 -15.09
N ASP A 500 -32.99 24.84 -14.93
CA ASP A 500 -34.36 25.25 -15.27
C ASP A 500 -35.05 26.02 -14.13
N ASP A 501 -34.43 26.15 -12.94
CA ASP A 501 -35.01 26.76 -11.73
C ASP A 501 -34.07 27.78 -11.08
N GLU A 502 -34.10 29.04 -11.56
CA GLU A 502 -33.30 30.11 -10.99
C GLU A 502 -33.55 30.36 -9.49
N PRO A 503 -34.79 30.35 -8.97
CA PRO A 503 -35.05 30.41 -7.52
C PRO A 503 -34.32 29.28 -6.73
N LEU A 504 -34.26 28.08 -7.27
CA LEU A 504 -33.57 26.98 -6.61
C LEU A 504 -32.05 27.22 -6.55
N TRP A 505 -31.45 27.74 -7.64
CA TRP A 505 -30.03 28.11 -7.63
C TRP A 505 -29.71 29.10 -6.51
N GLN A 506 -30.54 30.16 -6.37
CA GLN A 506 -30.35 31.13 -5.31
C GLN A 506 -30.55 30.57 -3.93
N HIS A 507 -31.49 29.62 -3.75
CA HIS A 507 -31.65 28.91 -2.47
C HIS A 507 -30.44 28.02 -2.15
N MET A 508 -29.85 27.33 -3.14
CA MET A 508 -28.65 26.53 -2.97
C MET A 508 -27.46 27.38 -2.53
N LEU A 509 -27.28 28.57 -3.15
CA LEU A 509 -26.26 29.53 -2.72
C LEU A 509 -26.50 30.02 -1.30
N ALA A 510 -27.73 30.37 -0.97
CA ALA A 510 -28.10 30.83 0.38
C ALA A 510 -27.87 29.74 1.44
N LEU A 511 -28.21 28.49 1.15
CA LEU A 511 -27.92 27.35 2.03
C LEU A 511 -26.40 27.15 2.24
N ALA A 512 -25.61 27.21 1.18
CA ALA A 512 -24.16 27.13 1.27
C ALA A 512 -23.58 28.31 2.07
N MET A 513 -24.09 29.53 1.86
CA MET A 513 -23.69 30.75 2.56
C MET A 513 -23.94 30.72 4.08
N ARG A 514 -24.80 29.83 4.56
CA ARG A 514 -25.03 29.65 6.01
C ARG A 514 -23.80 29.10 6.73
N GLY A 515 -22.84 28.53 6.00
CA GLY A 515 -21.53 28.16 6.54
C GLY A 515 -20.82 29.24 7.35
N ARG A 516 -21.15 30.54 7.11
CA ARG A 516 -20.68 31.70 7.89
C ARG A 516 -21.26 31.78 9.30
N LEU A 517 -22.43 31.18 9.53
CA LEU A 517 -23.13 31.25 10.82
C LEU A 517 -22.57 30.30 11.85
N GLN A 518 -21.80 29.30 11.43
CA GLN A 518 -21.07 28.34 12.27
C GLN A 518 -21.96 27.50 13.20
N TYR A 519 -23.20 27.19 12.76
CA TYR A 519 -24.09 26.28 13.52
C TYR A 519 -23.69 24.81 13.24
N ASP A 520 -23.25 24.08 14.26
CA ASP A 520 -22.80 22.68 14.10
C ASP A 520 -23.87 21.76 13.52
N GLN A 521 -25.13 21.96 13.87
CA GLN A 521 -26.27 21.20 13.33
C GLN A 521 -26.45 21.36 11.82
N GLU A 522 -26.03 22.49 11.23
CA GLU A 522 -26.15 22.78 9.82
C GLU A 522 -24.97 22.29 8.98
N LYS A 523 -23.91 21.81 9.61
CA LYS A 523 -22.65 21.41 8.97
C LYS A 523 -22.85 20.44 7.78
N THR A 524 -23.69 19.44 7.98
CA THR A 524 -23.92 18.38 6.98
C THR A 524 -24.64 18.90 5.75
N PHE A 525 -25.73 19.66 5.90
CA PHE A 525 -26.44 20.17 4.74
C PHE A 525 -25.66 21.27 4.01
N VAL A 526 -24.88 22.09 4.74
CA VAL A 526 -23.96 23.07 4.12
C VAL A 526 -22.89 22.36 3.28
N HIS A 527 -22.34 21.26 3.80
CA HIS A 527 -21.41 20.41 3.05
C HIS A 527 -22.05 19.91 1.75
N TYR A 528 -23.26 19.35 1.82
CA TYR A 528 -23.96 18.85 0.62
C TYR A 528 -24.31 19.96 -0.36
N ALA A 529 -24.77 21.11 0.11
CA ALA A 529 -25.09 22.24 -0.75
C ALA A 529 -23.85 22.75 -1.50
N LEU A 530 -22.74 22.98 -0.80
CA LEU A 530 -21.49 23.46 -1.39
C LEU A 530 -20.90 22.45 -2.38
N SER A 531 -20.91 21.17 -2.02
CA SER A 531 -20.41 20.10 -2.89
C SER A 531 -21.30 19.90 -4.12
N SER A 532 -22.63 20.07 -4.00
CA SER A 532 -23.56 20.01 -5.13
C SER A 532 -23.34 21.13 -6.12
N LEU A 533 -23.10 22.37 -5.64
CA LEU A 533 -22.76 23.51 -6.50
C LEU A 533 -21.46 23.25 -7.29
N ALA A 534 -20.45 22.65 -6.65
CA ALA A 534 -19.19 22.30 -7.32
C ALA A 534 -19.40 21.22 -8.39
N LEU A 535 -20.17 20.17 -8.09
CA LEU A 535 -20.51 19.12 -9.05
C LEU A 535 -21.37 19.64 -10.21
N TYR A 536 -22.29 20.54 -9.93
CA TYR A 536 -23.06 21.21 -10.97
C TYR A 536 -22.14 21.96 -11.96
N LEU A 537 -21.22 22.79 -11.44
CA LEU A 537 -20.25 23.49 -12.26
C LEU A 537 -19.37 22.54 -13.09
N LEU A 538 -18.97 21.41 -12.52
CA LEU A 538 -18.20 20.38 -13.22
C LEU A 538 -18.99 19.78 -14.40
N TRP A 539 -20.27 19.43 -14.20
CA TRP A 539 -21.09 18.86 -15.26
C TRP A 539 -21.44 19.88 -16.33
N ARG A 540 -21.78 21.11 -15.93
CA ARG A 540 -22.05 22.20 -16.88
C ARG A 540 -20.83 22.55 -17.73
N THR A 541 -19.64 22.56 -17.13
CA THR A 541 -18.38 22.80 -17.87
C THR A 541 -18.13 21.73 -18.92
N LYS A 542 -18.46 20.45 -18.65
CA LYS A 542 -18.35 19.36 -19.64
C LYS A 542 -19.29 19.53 -20.84
N ARG A 543 -20.44 20.16 -20.63
CA ARG A 543 -21.47 20.42 -21.68
C ARG A 543 -21.43 21.83 -22.25
N ALA A 544 -20.54 22.66 -21.74
CA ALA A 544 -20.53 24.10 -22.08
C ALA A 544 -20.37 24.32 -23.58
N ILE A 545 -21.24 25.17 -24.10
CA ILE A 545 -21.23 25.74 -25.47
C ILE A 545 -20.37 27.01 -25.43
N ASP A 546 -19.88 27.48 -26.57
CA ASP A 546 -19.15 28.74 -26.65
C ASP A 546 -20.03 29.89 -26.17
N ASP A 547 -19.45 30.83 -25.40
CA ASP A 547 -20.10 32.01 -24.82
C ASP A 547 -21.25 31.72 -23.82
N ASP A 548 -21.16 30.70 -23.01
CA ASP A 548 -22.10 30.39 -21.93
C ASP A 548 -21.97 31.41 -20.76
N THR A 549 -22.64 32.55 -20.92
CA THR A 549 -22.62 33.68 -19.97
C THR A 549 -23.26 33.33 -18.64
N GLU A 550 -24.23 32.41 -18.62
CA GLU A 550 -24.85 31.93 -17.38
C GLU A 550 -23.89 31.09 -16.57
N LEU A 551 -23.16 30.18 -17.21
CA LEU A 551 -22.12 29.37 -16.52
C LEU A 551 -21.03 30.27 -15.92
N VAL A 552 -20.63 31.33 -16.65
CA VAL A 552 -19.66 32.33 -16.16
C VAL A 552 -20.19 33.05 -14.92
N SER A 553 -21.45 33.49 -14.91
CA SER A 553 -22.08 34.16 -13.76
C SER A 553 -22.13 33.23 -12.56
N ARG A 554 -22.64 32.02 -12.73
CA ARG A 554 -22.77 31.01 -11.64
C ARG A 554 -21.42 30.57 -11.09
N ARG A 555 -20.40 30.38 -11.95
CA ARG A 555 -19.02 30.14 -11.54
C ARG A 555 -18.50 31.25 -10.63
N ASP A 556 -18.67 32.52 -11.06
CA ASP A 556 -18.13 33.67 -10.34
C ASP A 556 -18.82 33.85 -8.97
N GLU A 557 -20.14 33.63 -8.88
CA GLU A 557 -20.89 33.62 -7.61
C GLU A 557 -20.34 32.56 -6.63
N VAL A 558 -20.12 31.32 -7.08
CA VAL A 558 -19.60 30.25 -6.24
C VAL A 558 -18.16 30.53 -5.84
N LEU A 559 -17.30 30.99 -6.75
CA LEU A 559 -15.90 31.30 -6.42
C LEU A 559 -15.82 32.48 -5.43
N GLN A 560 -16.65 33.52 -5.58
CA GLN A 560 -16.71 34.63 -4.63
C GLN A 560 -17.11 34.15 -3.23
N MET A 561 -18.08 33.26 -3.12
CA MET A 561 -18.48 32.65 -1.86
C MET A 561 -17.32 31.85 -1.23
N ILE A 562 -16.64 31.01 -2.00
CA ILE A 562 -15.51 30.21 -1.53
C ILE A 562 -14.36 31.11 -1.07
N HIS A 563 -14.01 32.15 -1.83
CA HIS A 563 -12.97 33.10 -1.45
C HIS A 563 -13.29 33.77 -0.12
N MET A 564 -14.56 34.18 0.07
CA MET A 564 -15.01 34.75 1.36
C MET A 564 -14.87 33.75 2.52
N PHE A 565 -15.16 32.46 2.30
CA PHE A 565 -14.99 31.42 3.34
C PHE A 565 -13.51 31.17 3.65
N LEU A 566 -12.63 31.18 2.67
CA LEU A 566 -11.19 31.07 2.86
C LEU A 566 -10.63 32.28 3.63
N GLU A 567 -11.28 33.47 3.50
CA GLU A 567 -10.89 34.68 4.22
C GLU A 567 -11.38 34.74 5.66
N ARG A 568 -12.65 34.42 5.87
CA ARG A 568 -13.34 34.62 7.15
C ARG A 568 -13.50 33.36 7.99
N GLY A 569 -13.24 32.21 7.38
CA GLY A 569 -13.47 30.90 7.97
C GLY A 569 -14.92 30.40 7.80
N SER A 570 -15.08 29.11 7.93
CA SER A 570 -16.37 28.39 7.92
C SER A 570 -16.27 27.18 8.82
N HIS A 571 -17.39 26.66 9.34
CA HIS A 571 -17.38 25.40 10.10
C HIS A 571 -17.23 24.16 9.23
N VAL A 572 -17.28 24.31 7.87
CA VAL A 572 -17.02 23.24 6.86
C VAL A 572 -15.72 23.48 6.12
N GLN A 573 -14.69 23.91 6.80
CA GLN A 573 -13.44 24.41 6.22
C GLN A 573 -12.76 23.41 5.29
N ALA A 574 -12.72 22.13 5.64
CA ALA A 574 -12.14 21.07 4.79
C ALA A 574 -12.90 20.95 3.45
N THR A 575 -14.23 21.07 3.48
CA THR A 575 -15.06 21.08 2.26
C THR A 575 -14.79 22.30 1.41
N VAL A 576 -14.71 23.48 2.03
CA VAL A 576 -14.37 24.73 1.35
C VAL A 576 -13.03 24.62 0.63
N LEU A 577 -12.02 24.11 1.31
CA LEU A 577 -10.69 23.89 0.74
C LEU A 577 -10.75 22.91 -0.45
N HIS A 578 -11.40 21.75 -0.26
CA HIS A 578 -11.52 20.75 -1.31
C HIS A 578 -12.23 21.28 -2.56
N VAL A 579 -13.37 21.97 -2.38
CA VAL A 579 -14.11 22.60 -3.47
C VAL A 579 -13.30 23.71 -4.14
N ALA A 580 -12.58 24.53 -3.38
CA ALA A 580 -11.68 25.56 -3.92
C ALA A 580 -10.62 24.95 -4.84
N LEU A 581 -9.94 23.90 -4.40
CA LEU A 581 -8.90 23.20 -5.16
C LEU A 581 -9.46 22.59 -6.45
N ILE A 582 -10.62 21.92 -6.37
CA ILE A 582 -11.27 21.33 -7.55
C ILE A 582 -11.67 22.41 -8.56
N LEU A 583 -12.35 23.46 -8.13
CA LEU A 583 -12.84 24.50 -9.05
C LEU A 583 -11.70 25.30 -9.68
N HIS A 584 -10.68 25.68 -8.90
CA HIS A 584 -9.51 26.36 -9.47
C HIS A 584 -8.73 25.46 -10.44
N THR A 585 -8.62 24.17 -10.16
CA THR A 585 -8.02 23.19 -11.08
C THR A 585 -8.86 23.06 -12.36
N LEU A 586 -10.16 22.92 -12.22
CA LEU A 586 -11.08 22.82 -13.34
C LEU A 586 -11.01 24.06 -14.25
N PHE A 587 -11.21 25.26 -13.68
CA PHE A 587 -11.25 26.49 -14.47
C PHE A 587 -9.88 27.02 -14.89
N PHE A 588 -8.81 26.42 -14.43
CA PHE A 588 -7.47 26.66 -14.98
C PHE A 588 -7.21 25.86 -16.26
N THR A 589 -7.81 24.66 -16.38
CA THR A 589 -7.56 23.70 -17.48
C THR A 589 -8.57 23.74 -18.62
N VAL A 590 -9.68 24.44 -18.44
CA VAL A 590 -10.72 24.57 -19.46
C VAL A 590 -10.37 25.59 -20.53
N ARG A 591 -11.26 25.73 -21.51
CA ARG A 591 -11.18 26.71 -22.63
C ARG A 591 -10.91 28.13 -22.13
N ASP A 592 -10.29 28.94 -22.97
CA ASP A 592 -9.84 30.30 -22.62
C ASP A 592 -10.98 31.24 -22.17
N ASP A 593 -12.21 31.05 -22.71
CA ASP A 593 -13.40 31.82 -22.34
C ASP A 593 -13.90 31.58 -20.91
N LEU A 594 -13.65 30.36 -20.38
CA LEU A 594 -14.02 29.96 -19.03
C LEU A 594 -12.82 29.99 -18.05
N ARG A 595 -11.62 30.21 -18.56
CA ARG A 595 -10.40 30.10 -17.77
C ARG A 595 -10.27 31.21 -16.74
N ILE A 596 -9.90 30.82 -15.53
CA ILE A 596 -9.59 31.74 -14.42
C ILE A 596 -8.23 31.38 -13.82
N LEU A 597 -7.42 32.42 -13.55
CA LEU A 597 -6.21 32.31 -12.77
C LEU A 597 -6.56 32.45 -11.28
N CYS A 598 -6.08 31.51 -10.45
CA CYS A 598 -6.23 31.63 -9.00
C CYS A 598 -5.36 32.78 -8.47
N PRO A 599 -5.94 33.77 -7.79
CA PRO A 599 -5.16 34.87 -7.20
C PRO A 599 -4.15 34.36 -6.19
N GLU A 600 -2.97 34.97 -6.13
CA GLU A 600 -1.87 34.56 -5.23
C GLU A 600 -2.29 34.56 -3.74
N GLU A 601 -3.13 35.50 -3.34
CA GLU A 601 -3.67 35.53 -1.96
C GLU A 601 -4.52 34.28 -1.66
N ILE A 602 -5.32 33.83 -2.63
CA ILE A 602 -6.17 32.63 -2.48
C ILE A 602 -5.29 31.37 -2.48
N GLN A 603 -4.27 31.30 -3.34
CA GLN A 603 -3.30 30.19 -3.34
C GLN A 603 -2.64 30.06 -1.97
N THR A 604 -2.17 31.17 -1.42
CA THR A 604 -1.53 31.22 -0.07
C THR A 604 -2.51 30.77 1.01
N ARG A 605 -3.77 31.20 0.94
CA ARG A 605 -4.82 30.77 1.89
C ARG A 605 -5.12 29.29 1.80
N CYS A 606 -5.24 28.74 0.57
CA CYS A 606 -5.40 27.30 0.35
C CYS A 606 -4.22 26.51 0.96
N ALA A 607 -3.00 26.94 0.72
CA ALA A 607 -1.81 26.30 1.27
C ALA A 607 -1.75 26.36 2.82
N THR A 608 -2.07 27.52 3.40
CA THR A 608 -2.14 27.69 4.86
C THR A 608 -3.22 26.84 5.49
N GLN A 609 -4.41 26.82 4.89
CA GLN A 609 -5.53 26.00 5.32
C GLN A 609 -5.19 24.51 5.24
N PHE A 610 -4.63 24.07 4.12
CA PHE A 610 -4.19 22.69 3.92
C PHE A 610 -3.18 22.26 4.99
N SER A 611 -2.18 23.11 5.25
CA SER A 611 -1.20 22.85 6.30
C SER A 611 -1.84 22.80 7.70
N THR A 612 -2.82 23.66 7.97
CA THR A 612 -3.55 23.68 9.26
C THR A 612 -4.36 22.40 9.45
N GLU A 613 -5.08 21.93 8.42
CA GLU A 613 -5.83 20.67 8.47
C GLU A 613 -4.89 19.49 8.75
N LEU A 614 -3.77 19.37 8.03
CA LEU A 614 -2.80 18.32 8.27
C LEU A 614 -2.17 18.40 9.67
N GLN A 615 -1.88 19.60 10.16
CA GLN A 615 -1.30 19.80 11.49
C GLN A 615 -2.23 19.30 12.60
N THR A 616 -3.55 19.45 12.45
CA THR A 616 -4.53 18.93 13.42
C THR A 616 -4.61 17.40 13.44
N LEU A 617 -4.28 16.75 12.31
CA LEU A 617 -4.36 15.30 12.15
C LEU A 617 -3.09 14.55 12.61
N VAL A 618 -1.91 15.21 12.61
CA VAL A 618 -0.65 14.59 13.05
C VAL A 618 -0.73 14.00 14.46
N PRO A 619 -1.26 14.68 15.50
CA PRO A 619 -1.36 14.11 16.83
C PRO A 619 -2.28 12.88 16.89
N LEU A 620 -3.37 12.88 16.13
CA LEU A 620 -4.31 11.76 16.05
C LEU A 620 -3.62 10.51 15.47
N TYR A 621 -2.89 10.70 14.38
CA TYR A 621 -2.11 9.65 13.74
C TYR A 621 -1.04 9.05 14.64
N ARG A 622 -0.43 9.87 15.49
CA ARG A 622 0.59 9.44 16.45
C ARG A 622 0.01 8.70 17.65
N ALA A 623 -1.18 9.11 18.11
CA ALA A 623 -1.83 8.52 19.29
C ALA A 623 -2.43 7.14 18.99
N GLN A 624 -2.98 6.94 17.80
CA GLN A 624 -3.75 5.74 17.44
C GLN A 624 -2.90 4.63 16.77
N GLY A 625 -1.63 4.93 16.40
CA GLY A 625 -0.78 3.98 15.68
C GLY A 625 -1.38 3.60 14.31
N LYS A 626 -1.15 2.36 13.87
CA LYS A 626 -1.74 1.82 12.63
C LYS A 626 -3.10 1.17 12.90
N SER A 627 -4.03 1.90 13.49
CA SER A 627 -5.39 1.42 13.78
C SER A 627 -6.31 1.61 12.57
N ILE A 628 -7.29 0.73 12.41
CA ILE A 628 -8.35 0.81 11.40
C ILE A 628 -9.22 2.07 11.62
N ALA A 629 -9.30 2.58 12.85
CA ALA A 629 -9.95 3.86 13.18
C ALA A 629 -9.37 5.09 12.41
N LEU A 630 -8.22 4.94 11.75
CA LEU A 630 -7.62 5.98 10.91
C LEU A 630 -8.11 5.98 9.46
N LEU A 631 -8.92 5.01 9.05
CA LEU A 631 -9.28 4.88 7.64
C LEU A 631 -10.05 6.10 7.11
N ASP A 632 -11.03 6.62 7.86
CA ASP A 632 -11.73 7.85 7.51
C ASP A 632 -10.78 9.04 7.41
N THR A 633 -9.82 9.09 8.33
CA THR A 633 -8.79 10.12 8.33
C THR A 633 -7.85 9.93 7.14
N ASP A 634 -7.49 8.69 6.78
CA ASP A 634 -6.69 8.36 5.60
C ASP A 634 -7.38 8.79 4.32
N MET A 635 -8.68 8.51 4.20
CA MET A 635 -9.49 8.93 3.05
C MET A 635 -9.59 10.44 2.95
N HIS A 636 -9.87 11.10 4.06
CA HIS A 636 -9.95 12.56 4.11
C HIS A 636 -8.62 13.20 3.70
N ILE A 637 -7.49 12.71 4.23
CA ILE A 637 -6.15 13.16 3.84
C ILE A 637 -5.90 12.88 2.37
N SER A 638 -6.22 11.68 1.88
CA SER A 638 -6.01 11.30 0.47
C SER A 638 -6.83 12.16 -0.48
N MET A 639 -8.07 12.45 -0.15
CA MET A 639 -8.95 13.32 -0.93
C MET A 639 -8.40 14.75 -1.03
N LEU A 640 -8.01 15.34 0.09
CA LEU A 640 -7.45 16.70 0.13
C LEU A 640 -6.08 16.76 -0.55
N ALA A 641 -5.19 15.79 -0.29
CA ALA A 641 -3.85 15.76 -0.86
C ALA A 641 -3.89 15.52 -2.38
N SER A 642 -4.77 14.65 -2.87
CA SER A 642 -4.92 14.42 -4.32
C SER A 642 -5.41 15.66 -5.06
N ALA A 643 -6.41 16.37 -4.50
CA ALA A 643 -6.88 17.64 -5.06
C ALA A 643 -5.77 18.70 -5.02
N TYR A 644 -4.99 18.76 -3.96
CA TYR A 644 -3.88 19.70 -3.81
C TYR A 644 -2.76 19.45 -4.82
N VAL A 645 -2.34 18.20 -4.98
CA VAL A 645 -1.31 17.82 -5.97
C VAL A 645 -1.81 18.01 -7.40
N ALA A 646 -3.08 17.73 -7.67
CA ALA A 646 -3.68 18.01 -8.97
C ALA A 646 -3.63 19.51 -9.32
N ALA A 647 -3.94 20.39 -8.36
CA ALA A 647 -3.85 21.83 -8.54
C ALA A 647 -2.40 22.32 -8.77
N LEU A 648 -1.43 21.73 -8.08
CA LEU A 648 0.01 21.99 -8.33
C LEU A 648 0.43 21.54 -9.73
N ARG A 649 0.02 20.31 -10.13
CA ARG A 649 0.41 19.70 -11.42
C ARG A 649 -0.07 20.49 -12.62
N VAL A 650 -1.28 21.03 -12.58
CA VAL A 650 -1.81 21.84 -13.66
C VAL A 650 -1.34 23.30 -13.61
N GLY A 651 -0.76 23.75 -12.50
CA GLY A 651 -0.31 25.13 -12.30
C GLY A 651 -1.38 26.08 -11.77
N ALA A 652 -2.53 25.58 -11.31
CA ALA A 652 -3.57 26.37 -10.62
C ALA A 652 -3.06 26.86 -9.25
N LEU A 653 -2.20 26.09 -8.61
CA LEU A 653 -1.35 26.51 -7.48
C LEU A 653 0.10 26.62 -7.96
N GLY A 654 0.78 27.68 -7.59
CA GLY A 654 2.21 27.85 -7.86
C GLY A 654 3.08 26.89 -7.09
N VAL A 655 4.24 26.54 -7.62
CA VAL A 655 5.19 25.56 -7.07
C VAL A 655 5.66 25.94 -5.65
N GLN A 656 5.68 27.24 -5.33
CA GLN A 656 6.01 27.76 -4.00
C GLN A 656 5.10 27.19 -2.89
N HIS A 657 3.89 26.75 -3.23
CA HIS A 657 2.95 26.18 -2.28
C HIS A 657 3.15 24.68 -2.05
N ALA A 658 4.04 24.00 -2.80
CA ALA A 658 4.32 22.59 -2.58
C ALA A 658 4.95 22.31 -1.19
N ALA A 659 5.55 23.30 -0.54
CA ALA A 659 6.07 23.17 0.81
C ALA A 659 5.01 22.72 1.82
N ALA A 660 3.74 23.10 1.63
CA ALA A 660 2.64 22.77 2.54
C ALA A 660 2.38 21.24 2.62
N ILE A 661 2.48 20.51 1.52
CA ILE A 661 2.33 19.05 1.53
C ILE A 661 3.63 18.36 1.93
N LEU A 662 4.78 18.82 1.44
CA LEU A 662 6.09 18.21 1.66
C LEU A 662 6.54 18.24 3.12
N THR A 663 6.12 19.25 3.88
CA THR A 663 6.35 19.38 5.32
C THR A 663 5.94 18.11 6.08
N TYR A 664 4.87 17.45 5.66
CA TYR A 664 4.28 16.30 6.34
C TYR A 664 4.72 14.93 5.77
N TYR A 665 5.73 14.88 4.94
CA TYR A 665 6.28 13.64 4.38
C TYR A 665 6.64 12.63 5.48
N GLY A 666 6.19 11.39 5.33
CA GLY A 666 6.43 10.31 6.29
C GLY A 666 5.58 10.37 7.56
N HIS A 667 4.65 11.33 7.69
CA HIS A 667 3.80 11.48 8.88
C HIS A 667 2.47 10.72 8.79
N PHE A 668 2.03 10.38 7.58
CA PHE A 668 0.78 9.70 7.28
C PHE A 668 1.00 8.34 6.61
N HIS A 669 0.05 7.85 5.83
CA HIS A 669 0.11 6.59 5.10
C HIS A 669 0.99 6.67 3.82
N SER A 670 1.29 5.49 3.22
CA SER A 670 2.17 5.39 2.05
C SER A 670 1.66 6.13 0.80
N ASP A 671 0.34 6.21 0.62
CA ASP A 671 -0.24 6.91 -0.52
C ASP A 671 -0.05 8.43 -0.43
N PHE A 672 -0.08 8.98 0.79
CA PHE A 672 0.28 10.38 1.01
C PHE A 672 1.76 10.64 0.65
N ASP A 673 2.66 9.74 1.02
CA ASP A 673 4.07 9.85 0.63
C ASP A 673 4.25 9.77 -0.89
N ARG A 674 3.46 8.93 -1.59
CA ARG A 674 3.44 8.90 -3.05
C ARG A 674 2.99 10.24 -3.65
N MET A 675 1.97 10.88 -3.09
CA MET A 675 1.55 12.23 -3.52
C MET A 675 2.63 13.29 -3.27
N CYS A 676 3.39 13.19 -2.18
CA CYS A 676 4.57 14.01 -1.95
C CYS A 676 5.65 13.80 -3.03
N HIS A 677 5.88 12.56 -3.48
CA HIS A 677 6.79 12.28 -4.60
C HIS A 677 6.32 12.95 -5.89
N GLU A 678 5.03 12.87 -6.19
CA GLU A 678 4.45 13.56 -7.35
C GLU A 678 4.64 15.08 -7.27
N ALA A 679 4.47 15.67 -6.09
CA ALA A 679 4.75 17.10 -5.88
C ALA A 679 6.22 17.46 -6.15
N VAL A 680 7.18 16.59 -5.75
CA VAL A 680 8.60 16.77 -6.04
C VAL A 680 8.89 16.69 -7.55
N GLU A 681 8.24 15.79 -8.29
CA GLU A 681 8.39 15.73 -9.75
C GLU A 681 7.82 16.97 -10.44
N VAL A 682 6.67 17.48 -9.99
CA VAL A 682 6.11 18.76 -10.48
C VAL A 682 7.09 19.92 -10.26
N MET A 683 7.69 20.01 -9.07
CA MET A 683 8.73 21.02 -8.77
C MET A 683 9.92 20.90 -9.70
N ARG A 684 10.37 19.67 -9.97
CA ARG A 684 11.49 19.40 -10.86
C ARG A 684 11.20 19.80 -12.30
N ASP A 685 9.99 19.48 -12.78
CA ASP A 685 9.57 19.83 -14.13
C ASP A 685 9.44 21.36 -14.29
N ASP A 686 8.87 22.07 -13.31
CA ASP A 686 8.82 23.54 -13.31
C ASP A 686 10.22 24.15 -13.32
N ALA A 687 11.15 23.62 -12.53
CA ALA A 687 12.53 24.08 -12.47
C ALA A 687 13.30 23.91 -13.79
N MET A 688 12.97 22.88 -14.57
CA MET A 688 13.63 22.62 -15.86
C MET A 688 13.05 23.46 -17.00
N HIS A 689 11.78 23.83 -16.95
CA HIS A 689 11.05 24.46 -18.03
C HIS A 689 10.71 25.93 -17.79
N SER A 690 10.89 26.43 -16.56
CA SER A 690 10.64 27.83 -16.21
C SER A 690 11.90 28.54 -15.68
N ASP A 691 12.00 29.84 -15.90
CA ASP A 691 13.08 30.68 -15.33
C ASP A 691 12.98 30.87 -13.80
N ARG A 692 12.13 30.08 -13.11
CA ARG A 692 11.83 30.20 -11.67
C ARG A 692 12.52 29.15 -10.80
N ALA A 693 13.67 28.64 -11.24
CA ALA A 693 14.44 27.64 -10.49
C ALA A 693 14.75 28.07 -9.02
N TRP A 694 14.85 29.38 -8.76
CA TRP A 694 15.02 29.94 -7.42
C TRP A 694 13.81 29.65 -6.51
N ALA A 695 12.58 29.68 -7.05
CA ALA A 695 11.36 29.43 -6.29
C ALA A 695 11.31 27.98 -5.79
N VAL A 696 11.82 27.01 -6.58
CA VAL A 696 11.96 25.62 -6.16
C VAL A 696 12.90 25.48 -4.97
N CYS A 697 14.04 26.19 -4.97
CA CYS A 697 14.96 26.15 -3.85
C CYS A 697 14.35 26.80 -2.58
N GLU A 698 13.57 27.86 -2.75
CA GLU A 698 12.83 28.49 -1.64
C GLU A 698 11.76 27.55 -1.07
N THR A 699 11.02 26.85 -1.93
CA THR A 699 10.04 25.83 -1.54
C THR A 699 10.69 24.68 -0.76
N ILE A 700 11.87 24.23 -1.20
CA ILE A 700 12.66 23.20 -0.48
C ILE A 700 13.04 23.71 0.91
N LEU A 701 13.48 24.96 1.00
CA LEU A 701 13.84 25.57 2.27
C LEU A 701 12.64 25.63 3.22
N GLU A 702 11.48 26.06 2.75
CA GLU A 702 10.26 26.14 3.56
C GLU A 702 9.76 24.75 3.99
N ALA A 703 9.80 23.75 3.09
CA ALA A 703 9.46 22.37 3.42
C ALA A 703 10.40 21.77 4.50
N LEU A 704 11.71 22.01 4.39
CA LEU A 704 12.67 21.60 5.40
C LEU A 704 12.45 22.32 6.73
N LYS A 705 12.16 23.63 6.72
CA LYS A 705 11.83 24.39 7.93
C LYS A 705 10.60 23.83 8.65
N GLY A 706 9.53 23.56 7.91
CA GLY A 706 8.31 22.97 8.47
C GLY A 706 8.55 21.58 9.05
N SER A 707 9.23 20.71 8.32
CA SER A 707 9.60 19.36 8.79
C SER A 707 10.53 19.41 10.01
N MET A 708 11.42 20.41 10.11
CA MET A 708 12.25 20.63 11.30
C MET A 708 11.42 21.06 12.51
N GLN A 709 10.45 21.95 12.34
CA GLN A 709 9.53 22.34 13.42
C GLN A 709 8.79 21.12 13.95
N LEU A 710 8.32 20.23 13.07
CA LEU A 710 7.71 18.95 13.47
C LEU A 710 8.71 18.04 14.19
N TYR A 711 10.00 18.03 13.77
CA TYR A 711 11.04 17.29 14.46
C TYR A 711 11.30 17.83 15.88
N PHE A 712 11.32 19.14 16.09
CA PHE A 712 11.48 19.71 17.43
C PHE A 712 10.28 19.47 18.33
N GLN A 713 9.09 19.44 17.75
CA GLN A 713 7.86 19.09 18.47
C GLN A 713 7.81 17.59 18.80
N TYR A 714 8.28 16.74 17.88
CA TYR A 714 8.23 15.27 17.96
C TYR A 714 9.60 14.67 17.67
N LYS A 715 10.45 14.53 18.70
CA LYS A 715 11.88 14.18 18.62
C LYS A 715 12.21 12.84 17.92
N ASP A 716 11.25 11.98 17.68
CA ASP A 716 11.39 10.68 17.01
C ASP A 716 11.27 10.75 15.48
N THR A 717 11.03 11.93 14.90
CA THR A 717 10.80 12.12 13.46
C THR A 717 12.08 12.36 12.64
N GLU A 718 13.29 12.23 13.23
CA GLU A 718 14.57 12.38 12.54
C GLU A 718 14.67 11.57 11.21
N PRO A 719 14.29 10.27 11.15
CA PRO A 719 14.38 9.52 9.91
C PRO A 719 13.51 10.09 8.78
N ARG A 720 12.37 10.72 9.15
CA ARG A 720 11.44 11.35 8.21
C ARG A 720 12.05 12.61 7.59
N LEU A 721 12.65 13.47 8.39
CA LEU A 721 13.37 14.66 7.93
C LEU A 721 14.51 14.29 6.97
N VAL A 722 15.30 13.27 7.29
CA VAL A 722 16.40 12.81 6.44
C VAL A 722 15.86 12.20 5.14
N SER A 723 14.77 11.44 5.20
CA SER A 723 14.14 10.87 4.02
C SER A 723 13.55 11.94 3.11
N LEU A 724 12.88 12.96 3.67
CA LEU A 724 12.40 14.12 2.94
C LEU A 724 13.57 14.82 2.23
N ALA A 725 14.67 15.12 2.93
CA ALA A 725 15.82 15.78 2.33
C ALA A 725 16.46 14.98 1.18
N ARG A 726 16.42 13.64 1.26
CA ARG A 726 16.85 12.75 0.18
C ARG A 726 15.95 12.85 -1.05
N GLN A 727 14.65 12.95 -0.87
CA GLN A 727 13.70 13.14 -1.97
C GLN A 727 13.86 14.53 -2.60
N LEU A 728 13.95 15.56 -1.78
CA LEU A 728 14.11 16.94 -2.24
C LEU A 728 15.44 17.15 -3.01
N ALA A 729 16.49 16.39 -2.68
CA ALA A 729 17.74 16.45 -3.42
C ALA A 729 17.56 16.09 -4.91
N ASN A 730 16.59 15.25 -5.25
CA ASN A 730 16.26 14.91 -6.63
C ASN A 730 15.71 16.11 -7.41
N ALA A 731 14.92 16.98 -6.76
CA ALA A 731 14.40 18.20 -7.38
C ALA A 731 15.49 19.25 -7.66
N THR A 732 16.63 19.19 -6.97
CA THR A 732 17.74 20.15 -7.14
C THR A 732 18.75 19.73 -8.22
N MET A 733 18.58 18.57 -8.86
CA MET A 733 19.56 17.98 -9.77
C MET A 733 19.11 18.00 -11.21
N ILE A 734 19.90 18.60 -12.10
CA ILE A 734 19.79 18.44 -13.55
C ILE A 734 20.82 17.40 -13.99
N ARG A 735 20.38 16.32 -14.64
CA ARG A 735 21.23 15.31 -15.25
C ARG A 735 21.38 15.58 -16.74
N GLY A 736 22.62 15.79 -17.20
CA GLY A 736 22.92 15.99 -18.63
C GLY A 736 22.78 14.67 -19.44
N PRO A 737 22.74 14.78 -20.76
CA PRO A 737 22.73 13.61 -21.64
C PRO A 737 23.96 12.72 -21.39
N GLY A 738 23.73 11.44 -21.16
CA GLY A 738 24.75 10.43 -20.85
C GLY A 738 25.08 10.27 -19.36
N PHE A 739 24.28 10.80 -18.43
CA PHE A 739 24.42 10.66 -16.97
C PHE A 739 25.77 11.13 -16.37
N SER A 740 26.61 11.81 -17.14
CA SER A 740 27.98 12.16 -16.72
C SER A 740 28.11 13.49 -15.99
N VAL A 741 27.14 14.40 -16.06
CA VAL A 741 27.22 15.72 -15.44
C VAL A 741 25.94 15.99 -14.62
N VAL A 742 26.09 16.01 -13.30
CA VAL A 742 25.04 16.44 -12.37
C VAL A 742 25.31 17.93 -12.06
N ARG A 743 24.33 18.80 -12.34
CA ARG A 743 24.41 20.24 -12.05
C ARG A 743 23.28 20.64 -11.11
N ALA A 744 23.53 21.66 -10.27
CA ALA A 744 22.48 22.33 -9.51
C ALA A 744 21.58 23.11 -10.47
N ILE A 745 20.28 23.14 -10.19
CA ILE A 745 19.28 23.90 -10.94
C ILE A 745 19.64 25.40 -10.92
N ASP A 746 19.92 25.93 -9.73
CA ASP A 746 20.42 27.28 -9.50
C ASP A 746 21.51 27.25 -8.42
N ALA A 747 22.76 27.57 -8.81
CA ALA A 747 23.89 27.51 -7.89
C ALA A 747 23.78 28.57 -6.76
N ASN A 748 23.29 29.77 -7.05
CA ASN A 748 23.17 30.84 -6.04
C ASN A 748 22.03 30.53 -5.06
N ALA A 749 20.91 30.04 -5.52
CA ALA A 749 19.80 29.64 -4.68
C ALA A 749 20.18 28.45 -3.78
N MET A 750 21.00 27.50 -4.27
CA MET A 750 21.53 26.40 -3.47
C MET A 750 22.43 26.88 -2.35
N VAL A 751 23.30 27.87 -2.60
CA VAL A 751 24.11 28.50 -1.55
C VAL A 751 23.21 29.13 -0.50
N THR A 752 22.20 29.89 -0.94
CA THR A 752 21.22 30.54 -0.05
C THR A 752 20.47 29.51 0.80
N LEU A 753 20.04 28.40 0.22
CA LEU A 753 19.37 27.28 0.91
C LEU A 753 20.25 26.75 2.06
N HIS A 754 21.50 26.40 1.78
CA HIS A 754 22.42 25.89 2.80
C HIS A 754 22.70 26.92 3.90
N VAL A 755 22.97 28.18 3.52
CA VAL A 755 23.25 29.28 4.48
C VAL A 755 22.03 29.60 5.33
N ALA A 756 20.84 29.65 4.76
CA ALA A 756 19.60 29.88 5.49
C ALA A 756 19.30 28.74 6.47
N THR A 757 19.54 27.50 6.08
CA THR A 757 19.34 26.33 6.97
C THR A 757 20.34 26.34 8.13
N VAL A 758 21.61 26.70 7.88
CA VAL A 758 22.60 26.89 8.96
C VAL A 758 22.18 28.03 9.88
N GLN A 759 21.67 29.13 9.34
CA GLN A 759 21.16 30.25 10.15
C GLN A 759 20.01 29.84 11.05
N GLN A 760 19.13 28.99 10.54
CA GLN A 760 18.00 28.46 11.29
C GLN A 760 18.46 27.54 12.43
N PHE A 761 19.46 26.68 12.20
CA PHE A 761 20.10 25.91 13.25
C PHE A 761 20.65 26.81 14.36
N VAL A 762 21.39 27.86 14.02
CA VAL A 762 21.94 28.82 14.98
C VAL A 762 20.84 29.52 15.77
N GLN A 763 19.72 29.86 15.12
CA GLN A 763 18.58 30.47 15.80
C GLN A 763 17.94 29.52 16.82
N TYR A 764 17.74 28.26 16.48
CA TYR A 764 17.19 27.28 17.41
C TYR A 764 18.09 27.02 18.62
N VAL A 765 19.42 26.98 18.41
CA VAL A 765 20.36 26.86 19.54
C VAL A 765 20.26 28.05 20.47
N ARG A 766 20.15 29.28 19.92
CA ARG A 766 19.96 30.51 20.72
C ARG A 766 18.67 30.56 21.50
N ASP A 767 17.58 29.98 20.94
CA ASP A 767 16.24 29.96 21.57
C ASP A 767 16.12 28.91 22.69
N GLY A 768 17.24 28.31 23.12
CA GLY A 768 17.33 27.43 24.27
C GLY A 768 17.22 25.92 23.96
N GLY A 769 17.47 25.54 22.73
CA GLY A 769 17.53 24.15 22.31
C GLY A 769 18.77 23.41 22.89
N HIS A 770 18.74 22.07 22.88
CA HIS A 770 19.88 21.25 23.23
C HIS A 770 20.77 21.02 22.01
N GLU A 771 21.95 21.58 21.96
CA GLU A 771 22.91 21.58 20.84
C GLU A 771 23.12 20.22 20.17
N GLY A 772 23.04 19.14 20.90
CA GLY A 772 23.24 17.78 20.38
C GLY A 772 22.07 17.20 19.60
N HIS A 773 20.83 17.62 19.86
CA HIS A 773 19.66 17.18 19.09
C HIS A 773 19.52 17.96 17.79
N GLU A 774 19.85 19.22 17.81
CA GLU A 774 19.70 20.12 16.68
C GLU A 774 20.75 19.89 15.61
N ALA A 775 21.96 19.43 15.98
CA ALA A 775 23.01 19.05 15.04
C ALA A 775 22.58 17.92 14.06
N LYS A 776 21.54 17.14 14.39
CA LYS A 776 20.99 16.12 13.49
C LYS A 776 20.40 16.69 12.20
N LEU A 777 20.07 17.97 12.17
CA LEU A 777 19.69 18.70 10.97
C LEU A 777 20.74 18.60 9.86
N PHE A 778 22.01 18.60 10.21
CA PHE A 778 23.09 18.48 9.24
C PHE A 778 23.05 17.14 8.48
N LYS A 779 22.40 16.08 9.01
CA LYS A 779 22.15 14.84 8.26
C LYS A 779 21.29 15.08 7.02
N ALA A 780 20.32 15.98 7.11
CA ALA A 780 19.48 16.34 5.97
C ALA A 780 20.29 17.10 4.91
N LEU A 781 21.09 18.08 5.33
CA LEU A 781 21.91 18.87 4.43
C LEU A 781 22.95 18.05 3.67
N VAL A 782 23.47 16.97 4.23
CA VAL A 782 24.42 16.07 3.57
C VAL A 782 23.92 15.60 2.20
N HIS A 783 22.61 15.38 2.04
CA HIS A 783 22.01 14.90 0.79
C HIS A 783 21.96 15.97 -0.29
N LEU A 784 21.96 17.25 0.08
CA LEU A 784 21.91 18.40 -0.82
C LEU A 784 23.28 18.92 -1.29
N VAL A 785 24.37 18.42 -0.70
CA VAL A 785 25.75 18.86 -1.03
C VAL A 785 26.20 18.39 -2.42
N GLY A 786 25.58 17.33 -2.96
CA GLY A 786 26.06 16.61 -4.16
C GLY A 786 26.17 17.45 -5.44
N THR A 787 25.41 18.55 -5.52
CA THR A 787 25.29 19.43 -6.69
C THR A 787 26.08 20.74 -6.54
N LEU A 788 26.68 20.99 -5.38
CA LEU A 788 27.42 22.24 -5.13
C LEU A 788 28.69 22.34 -5.95
N HIS A 789 28.99 23.57 -6.43
CA HIS A 789 30.25 23.86 -7.04
C HIS A 789 31.36 23.99 -5.97
N PRO A 790 32.64 23.66 -6.24
CA PRO A 790 33.72 23.73 -5.27
C PRO A 790 33.85 25.10 -4.59
N SER A 791 33.76 26.21 -5.33
CA SER A 791 33.79 27.57 -4.83
C SER A 791 32.64 27.89 -3.86
N ASP A 792 31.45 27.32 -4.15
CA ASP A 792 30.26 27.58 -3.34
C ASP A 792 30.27 26.76 -2.05
N ALA A 793 30.80 25.53 -2.11
CA ALA A 793 31.05 24.72 -0.91
C ALA A 793 31.99 25.45 0.08
N LEU A 794 33.04 26.14 -0.40
CA LEU A 794 33.90 26.96 0.43
C LEU A 794 33.19 28.19 1.04
N LYS A 795 32.35 28.89 0.25
CA LYS A 795 31.53 30.00 0.75
C LYS A 795 30.60 29.57 1.87
N ILE A 796 29.91 28.44 1.66
CA ILE A 796 29.00 27.84 2.66
C ILE A 796 29.78 27.47 3.92
N HIS A 797 30.93 26.80 3.79
CA HIS A 797 31.78 26.43 4.91
C HIS A 797 32.23 27.65 5.70
N ALA A 798 32.79 28.69 5.03
CA ALA A 798 33.24 29.93 5.67
C ALA A 798 32.08 30.65 6.40
N THR A 799 30.90 30.74 5.76
CA THR A 799 29.72 31.36 6.36
C THR A 799 29.22 30.56 7.56
N MET A 800 29.26 29.24 7.50
CA MET A 800 28.88 28.34 8.59
C MET A 800 29.81 28.58 9.79
N GLN A 801 31.10 28.55 9.61
CA GLN A 801 32.09 28.79 10.67
C GLN A 801 31.91 30.20 11.31
N GLN A 802 31.74 31.22 10.48
CA GLN A 802 31.49 32.60 10.94
C GLN A 802 30.21 32.71 11.79
N ARG A 803 29.13 32.06 11.37
CA ARG A 803 27.85 32.11 12.10
C ARG A 803 27.86 31.33 13.41
N LEU A 804 28.53 30.18 13.43
CA LEU A 804 28.73 29.40 14.66
C LEU A 804 29.58 30.18 15.67
N ALA A 805 30.68 30.77 15.23
CA ALA A 805 31.52 31.61 16.07
C ALA A 805 30.77 32.83 16.64
N ALA A 806 29.95 33.51 15.79
CA ALA A 806 29.11 34.62 16.23
C ALA A 806 28.01 34.25 17.23
N ALA A 807 27.64 32.95 17.24
CA ALA A 807 26.66 32.39 18.16
C ALA A 807 27.30 31.80 19.44
N HIS A 808 28.63 31.78 19.54
CA HIS A 808 29.39 31.11 20.60
C HIS A 808 29.06 29.60 20.69
N VAL A 809 28.79 28.95 19.56
CA VAL A 809 28.54 27.52 19.44
C VAL A 809 29.82 26.83 18.97
N GLU A 810 30.43 26.03 19.82
CA GLU A 810 31.67 25.30 19.51
C GLU A 810 31.37 23.80 19.34
N PRO A 811 31.53 23.24 18.13
CA PRO A 811 31.35 21.80 17.89
C PRO A 811 32.45 20.99 18.61
N GLU A 812 32.08 20.12 19.54
CA GLU A 812 33.02 19.30 20.29
C GLU A 812 33.40 18.02 19.50
N GLN A 813 34.71 17.88 19.20
CA GLN A 813 35.24 16.65 18.59
C GLN A 813 35.16 15.49 19.58
N GLY A 814 34.58 14.34 19.12
CA GLY A 814 34.42 13.15 19.94
C GLY A 814 33.06 13.07 20.64
N ASN A 815 32.25 14.08 20.62
CA ASN A 815 30.85 14.04 21.07
C ASN A 815 29.96 13.56 19.94
N LYS A 816 29.33 12.37 20.12
CA LYS A 816 28.44 11.74 19.12
C LYS A 816 27.28 12.64 18.66
N ALA A 817 26.88 13.59 19.47
CA ALA A 817 25.85 14.56 19.13
C ALA A 817 26.24 15.43 17.94
N TRP A 818 27.52 15.75 17.78
CA TRP A 818 28.07 16.56 16.72
C TRP A 818 28.57 15.78 15.48
N ASP A 819 28.49 14.44 15.48
CA ASP A 819 28.89 13.62 14.33
C ASP A 819 28.18 14.04 13.01
N PRO A 820 26.88 14.42 13.00
CA PRO A 820 26.20 14.89 11.78
C PRO A 820 26.79 16.19 11.22
N TYR A 821 27.20 17.11 12.08
CA TYR A 821 27.90 18.36 11.70
C TYR A 821 29.23 18.03 11.03
N PHE A 822 30.08 17.23 11.67
CA PHE A 822 31.39 16.86 11.10
C PHE A 822 31.23 16.04 9.79
N ALA A 823 30.22 15.23 9.67
CA ALA A 823 29.91 14.53 8.42
C ALA A 823 29.55 15.51 7.29
N TYR A 824 28.75 16.54 7.59
CA TYR A 824 28.39 17.59 6.64
C TYR A 824 29.61 18.44 6.27
N GLU A 825 30.37 18.91 7.25
CA GLU A 825 31.60 19.69 7.05
C GLU A 825 32.60 18.93 6.16
N LYS A 826 32.88 17.67 6.49
CA LYS A 826 33.74 16.77 5.69
C LYS A 826 33.25 16.65 4.25
N ARG A 827 31.93 16.57 4.04
CA ARG A 827 31.37 16.46 2.71
C ARG A 827 31.50 17.75 1.91
N LEU A 828 31.32 18.92 2.53
CA LEU A 828 31.58 20.23 1.93
C LEU A 828 33.06 20.37 1.52
N LEU A 829 33.99 20.04 2.42
CA LEU A 829 35.42 20.08 2.15
C LEU A 829 35.83 19.10 1.04
N ASN A 830 35.22 17.90 0.97
CA ASN A 830 35.47 16.95 -0.11
C ASN A 830 35.00 17.48 -1.48
N VAL A 831 33.90 18.22 -1.53
CA VAL A 831 33.45 18.88 -2.77
C VAL A 831 34.41 20.02 -3.13
N ALA A 832 34.83 20.81 -2.17
CA ALA A 832 35.82 21.89 -2.37
C ALA A 832 37.18 21.39 -2.87
N ALA A 833 37.61 20.21 -2.36
CA ALA A 833 38.90 19.58 -2.72
C ALA A 833 38.96 19.07 -4.19
N LYS A 834 37.84 19.02 -4.89
CA LYS A 834 37.82 18.66 -6.33
C LYS A 834 38.50 19.72 -7.20
N ASP A 835 38.70 20.92 -6.65
CA ASP A 835 39.43 22.02 -7.31
C ASP A 835 40.66 22.37 -6.46
N ALA A 836 41.82 21.76 -6.78
CA ALA A 836 43.04 21.83 -5.99
C ALA A 836 43.60 23.26 -5.82
N HIS A 837 43.24 24.22 -6.72
CA HIS A 837 43.66 25.62 -6.62
C HIS A 837 42.96 26.40 -5.49
N LEU A 838 41.78 25.97 -5.06
CA LEU A 838 40.99 26.68 -4.05
C LEU A 838 41.37 26.31 -2.61
N LEU A 839 41.99 25.13 -2.41
CA LEU A 839 42.39 24.67 -1.07
C LEU A 839 43.56 25.46 -0.48
N HIS A 840 44.46 26.00 -1.30
CA HIS A 840 45.59 26.81 -0.84
C HIS A 840 45.18 28.18 -0.30
N THR A 841 43.98 28.67 -0.60
CA THR A 841 43.45 29.94 -0.11
C THR A 841 42.61 29.84 1.16
N ALA A 842 42.29 28.65 1.62
CA ALA A 842 41.35 28.36 2.73
C ALA A 842 42.06 27.92 4.05
N GLN A 843 43.37 27.79 4.11
CA GLN A 843 44.07 27.53 5.36
C GLN A 843 44.23 28.86 6.14
N PRO A 844 43.72 28.97 7.38
CA PRO A 844 44.02 30.10 8.23
C PRO A 844 45.51 30.07 8.62
N SER A 845 46.18 31.19 8.43
CA SER A 845 47.56 31.47 8.85
C SER A 845 47.68 31.41 10.38
#